data_c50fe058ab076eb23bf15455829456fc
#
_entry.id   c50fe058ab076eb23bf15455829456fc
#
_cell.length_a   1.000
_cell.length_b   1.000
_cell.length_c   1.000
_cell.angle_alpha   90.00
_cell.angle_beta   90.00
_cell.angle_gamma   90.00
#
_symmetry.space_group_name_H-M   'P 1'
#
loop_
_entity.id
_entity.type
_entity.pdbx_description
1 polymer ?
#
loop_
_entity_poly.entity_id
_entity_poly.type
_entity_poly.pdbx_seq_one_letter_code
_entity_poly.pdbx_strand_id
1 'polypeptide(L)'
;MVLFRSFVFLLVLYLLQGSDTSFVRLNNNGYEGIIIAINPGVPENETLIEKIKDMVTAASTYLFEATERRFFFKNVSILIPDTWEEKPQYKRPKHESYTHADVLVAPPTLPDRDEPYTKHFKLCEEKGEYIHFTPDVVLGKKQNEYGPTGRLLVHEWAHLRWGVFDEYNDDEPFYSASSKRIEATRCSTGITGVNRVYKCQGNSCAPNKCKIDPKTKLYEKNCQFFPDKDQTEITSIMFMQGITSVVKFCNKDNHNGEAPNLQNKKCEFRSTWEVISNSEDFRNTTPMVESPPSPVFSLLRIRDRIVCLVLDKSGSMGGYNRLNRMNQAAKYFLLQVVENGTWVGMVHFDSTANIKHELIQIISTNERNMLLNSLPTAAGGGTSICRGIDAAFQVISKRYSQLDGSEIVLLTDGEDSSAKNCLDKVKESGAIIHFIALGPSADLAVIEMSNVTGGIHFLASDEAQNNGLIDAFGALTSGNADISQKSIQIESKGLTLNNNHWMNGTVIIDSTVGKDTFFLITWVGQQPTISLLDPNGTPMKISTVDAASKMAYFSIPGTAKVGVWTYSLQAKANSETLTITVNSRAANSSVAPITVNAKMNKDTNSFPSPMIVYAEILQGNIPILGANVTAFIESSADTFKDDGVYSRYFTAYSENGRYSLKVRAHAGANTAARNLRHPPNRAAYIPGWVVNGKIEGNPPRPEINKDTQTNLESFTRTAIGSAFVVSNIPTLPFIDILNQSNITHFNWSHFQTKIVKQYIIRISGSILDLRDKFDDALQVNTTDLLPNEANSKETFTFKPGNISEENATHIFIAIQSVDNSSLTSKVSNIAQVALFIPQGDTDEIHPNPDEIHPNPNPGISISSLVLLVVGCVVLVSIILSGTI
;
A
#
# COMPACT_ATOMS: atom_id res chain seq x y z
N MET A 1 18.99 12.56 37.53
CA MET A 1 17.66 11.87 37.35
C MET A 1 16.89 12.40 36.14
N VAL A 2 16.83 13.69 35.89
CA VAL A 2 16.16 14.27 34.69
C VAL A 2 16.88 13.89 33.39
N LEU A 3 18.22 14.00 33.36
CA LEU A 3 19.04 13.60 32.20
C LEU A 3 18.95 12.09 31.86
N PHE A 4 18.81 11.24 32.87
CA PHE A 4 18.66 9.80 32.66
C PHE A 4 17.27 9.45 32.13
N ARG A 5 16.23 10.16 32.58
CA ARG A 5 14.85 10.02 32.01
C ARG A 5 14.78 10.52 30.57
N SER A 6 15.46 11.62 30.24
CA SER A 6 15.53 12.11 28.85
C SER A 6 16.33 11.17 27.94
N PHE A 7 17.36 10.53 28.46
CA PHE A 7 18.15 9.55 27.68
C PHE A 7 17.37 8.24 27.44
N VAL A 8 16.64 7.78 28.46
CA VAL A 8 15.73 6.62 28.31
C VAL A 8 14.57 6.96 27.38
N PHE A 9 14.05 8.19 27.42
CA PHE A 9 12.97 8.63 26.52
C PHE A 9 13.45 8.76 25.07
N LEU A 10 14.67 9.24 24.84
CA LEU A 10 15.30 9.25 23.50
C LEU A 10 15.63 7.83 23.01
N LEU A 11 16.04 6.93 23.89
CA LEU A 11 16.30 5.52 23.54
C LEU A 11 14.99 4.78 23.22
N VAL A 12 13.90 5.07 23.91
CA VAL A 12 12.56 4.51 23.63
C VAL A 12 12.00 5.07 22.30
N LEU A 13 12.24 6.36 22.00
CA LEU A 13 11.89 6.95 20.70
C LEU A 13 12.72 6.35 19.55
N TYR A 14 13.95 5.96 19.79
CA TYR A 14 14.81 5.30 18.80
C TYR A 14 14.42 3.82 18.53
N LEU A 15 13.74 3.18 19.49
CA LEU A 15 13.24 1.79 19.38
C LEU A 15 11.82 1.70 18.81
N LEU A 16 11.17 2.84 18.58
CA LEU A 16 9.80 2.93 18.03
C LEU A 16 9.79 3.29 16.54
N GLN A 17 10.83 2.95 15.79
CA GLN A 17 10.76 3.00 14.33
C GLN A 17 9.81 1.91 13.86
N GLY A 18 8.76 2.33 13.17
CA GLY A 18 7.70 1.47 12.66
C GLY A 18 8.27 0.27 11.88
N SER A 19 7.64 -0.88 11.99
CA SER A 19 8.00 -2.05 11.19
C SER A 19 7.63 -1.78 9.74
N ASP A 20 8.58 -1.27 9.00
CA ASP A 20 8.52 -1.33 7.54
C ASP A 20 8.52 -2.80 7.13
N THR A 21 7.62 -3.19 6.25
CA THR A 21 7.61 -4.53 5.65
C THR A 21 8.89 -4.83 4.86
N SER A 22 9.67 -3.81 4.51
CA SER A 22 10.95 -3.90 3.82
C SER A 22 12.10 -4.03 4.81
N PHE A 23 12.98 -5.01 4.57
CA PHE A 23 14.21 -5.23 5.34
C PHE A 23 15.37 -4.31 4.91
N VAL A 24 15.14 -3.40 3.98
CA VAL A 24 16.15 -2.49 3.47
C VAL A 24 16.66 -1.56 4.56
N ARG A 25 17.92 -1.69 4.87
CA ARG A 25 18.63 -0.85 5.84
C ARG A 25 19.80 -0.11 5.17
N LEU A 26 20.04 1.11 5.64
CA LEU A 26 21.19 1.88 5.21
C LEU A 26 22.34 1.66 6.20
N ASN A 27 23.47 1.11 5.71
CA ASN A 27 24.63 0.81 6.52
C ASN A 27 25.90 1.28 5.79
N ASN A 28 26.60 2.27 6.36
CA ASN A 28 27.78 2.87 5.73
C ASN A 28 27.51 3.26 4.26
N ASN A 29 26.49 4.10 4.03
CA ASN A 29 26.07 4.58 2.72
C ASN A 29 25.52 3.50 1.75
N GLY A 30 25.60 2.22 2.09
CA GLY A 30 25.10 1.10 1.25
C GLY A 30 23.75 0.57 1.72
N TYR A 31 22.84 0.38 0.79
CA TYR A 31 21.57 -0.31 1.05
C TYR A 31 21.79 -1.82 1.11
N GLU A 32 21.41 -2.41 2.24
CA GLU A 32 21.45 -3.86 2.53
C GLU A 32 20.03 -4.40 2.72
N GLY A 33 19.88 -5.71 2.55
CA GLY A 33 18.61 -6.40 2.76
C GLY A 33 17.61 -6.26 1.62
N ILE A 34 18.05 -5.82 0.45
CA ILE A 34 17.20 -5.69 -0.74
C ILE A 34 16.83 -7.08 -1.26
N ILE A 35 15.54 -7.31 -1.51
CA ILE A 35 15.00 -8.57 -2.02
C ILE A 35 14.44 -8.35 -3.42
N ILE A 36 14.98 -9.06 -4.41
CA ILE A 36 14.44 -9.13 -5.76
C ILE A 36 13.83 -10.52 -5.96
N ALA A 37 12.52 -10.64 -6.07
CA ALA A 37 11.85 -11.93 -6.20
C ALA A 37 11.37 -12.19 -7.64
N ILE A 38 11.66 -13.38 -8.15
CA ILE A 38 11.15 -13.85 -9.43
C ILE A 38 9.82 -14.58 -9.19
N ASN A 39 8.78 -14.18 -9.94
CA ASN A 39 7.45 -14.79 -9.83
C ASN A 39 7.45 -16.24 -10.33
N PRO A 40 6.76 -17.19 -9.68
CA PRO A 40 6.66 -18.58 -10.12
C PRO A 40 6.11 -18.77 -11.54
N GLY A 41 5.34 -17.82 -12.06
CA GLY A 41 4.84 -17.81 -13.43
C GLY A 41 5.90 -17.44 -14.49
N VAL A 42 7.10 -17.02 -14.09
CA VAL A 42 8.21 -16.75 -15.02
C VAL A 42 8.93 -18.06 -15.33
N PRO A 43 9.06 -18.46 -16.61
CA PRO A 43 9.80 -19.65 -16.98
C PRO A 43 11.28 -19.58 -16.55
N GLU A 44 11.87 -20.72 -16.23
CA GLU A 44 13.29 -20.80 -15.85
C GLU A 44 14.20 -20.21 -16.91
N ASN A 45 15.03 -19.26 -16.50
CA ASN A 45 15.96 -18.57 -17.37
C ASN A 45 17.19 -18.06 -16.59
N GLU A 46 18.32 -18.72 -16.71
CA GLU A 46 19.57 -18.31 -16.04
C GLU A 46 20.05 -16.93 -16.50
N THR A 47 19.85 -16.60 -17.77
CA THR A 47 20.22 -15.29 -18.30
C THR A 47 19.48 -14.17 -17.56
N LEU A 48 18.26 -14.42 -17.09
CA LEU A 48 17.49 -13.45 -16.32
C LEU A 48 18.18 -13.12 -15.00
N ILE A 49 18.75 -14.11 -14.30
CA ILE A 49 19.50 -13.89 -13.05
C ILE A 49 20.71 -12.98 -13.30
N GLU A 50 21.49 -13.28 -14.37
CA GLU A 50 22.66 -12.46 -14.69
C GLU A 50 22.24 -11.04 -15.09
N LYS A 51 21.14 -10.88 -15.83
CA LYS A 51 20.59 -9.55 -16.18
C LYS A 51 20.05 -8.78 -14.99
N ILE A 52 19.51 -9.44 -13.97
CA ILE A 52 19.18 -8.81 -12.68
C ILE A 52 20.45 -8.27 -11.99
N LYS A 53 21.54 -9.06 -11.98
CA LYS A 53 22.83 -8.62 -11.41
C LYS A 53 23.42 -7.44 -12.17
N ASP A 54 23.40 -7.49 -13.52
CA ASP A 54 23.84 -6.40 -14.39
C ASP A 54 23.05 -5.11 -14.11
N MET A 55 21.72 -5.23 -14.05
CA MET A 55 20.81 -4.12 -13.75
C MET A 55 21.13 -3.45 -12.42
N VAL A 56 21.26 -4.24 -11.35
CA VAL A 56 21.56 -3.72 -10.00
C VAL A 56 22.95 -3.09 -9.95
N THR A 57 23.95 -3.68 -10.62
CA THR A 57 25.32 -3.15 -10.64
C THR A 57 25.36 -1.79 -11.36
N ALA A 58 24.69 -1.68 -12.51
CA ALA A 58 24.58 -0.41 -13.23
C ALA A 58 23.77 0.62 -12.44
N ALA A 59 22.69 0.19 -11.79
CA ALA A 59 21.87 1.04 -10.92
C ALA A 59 22.66 1.57 -9.72
N SER A 60 23.50 0.75 -9.12
CA SER A 60 24.34 1.15 -7.98
C SER A 60 25.27 2.32 -8.33
N THR A 61 25.90 2.26 -9.51
CA THR A 61 26.75 3.33 -10.01
C THR A 61 25.95 4.60 -10.30
N TYR A 62 24.79 4.44 -10.95
CA TYR A 62 23.93 5.58 -11.30
C TYR A 62 23.29 6.22 -10.06
N LEU A 63 22.86 5.43 -9.07
CA LEU A 63 22.36 5.92 -7.79
C LEU A 63 23.40 6.73 -7.03
N PHE A 64 24.66 6.25 -7.04
CA PHE A 64 25.77 6.94 -6.40
C PHE A 64 26.00 8.32 -7.00
N GLU A 65 25.98 8.43 -8.32
CA GLU A 65 26.07 9.71 -9.02
C GLU A 65 24.85 10.61 -8.73
N ALA A 66 23.64 10.07 -8.86
CA ALA A 66 22.38 10.79 -8.66
C ALA A 66 22.18 11.35 -7.24
N THR A 67 22.82 10.73 -6.25
CA THR A 67 22.75 11.10 -4.83
C THR A 67 24.01 11.81 -4.32
N GLU A 68 24.74 12.45 -5.24
CA GLU A 68 25.95 13.20 -4.92
C GLU A 68 26.96 12.39 -4.08
N ARG A 69 27.26 11.17 -4.54
CA ARG A 69 28.21 10.21 -3.97
C ARG A 69 27.80 9.69 -2.60
N ARG A 70 26.50 9.54 -2.32
CA ARG A 70 26.04 9.05 -1.01
C ARG A 70 25.63 7.59 -1.02
N PHE A 71 24.71 7.18 -1.93
CA PHE A 71 24.07 5.89 -1.81
C PHE A 71 24.43 4.92 -2.92
N PHE A 72 24.47 3.64 -2.57
CA PHE A 72 24.71 2.54 -3.49
C PHE A 72 24.02 1.26 -3.00
N PHE A 73 23.84 0.29 -3.87
CA PHE A 73 23.32 -1.03 -3.50
C PHE A 73 24.46 -1.92 -3.04
N LYS A 74 24.36 -2.46 -1.82
CA LYS A 74 25.45 -3.20 -1.17
C LYS A 74 25.19 -4.71 -1.16
N ASN A 75 24.07 -5.15 -0.57
CA ASN A 75 23.69 -6.55 -0.47
C ASN A 75 22.31 -6.76 -1.04
N VAL A 76 22.19 -7.67 -2.02
CA VAL A 76 20.96 -7.96 -2.73
C VAL A 76 20.71 -9.46 -2.78
N SER A 77 19.54 -9.88 -2.29
CA SER A 77 19.06 -11.25 -2.36
C SER A 77 18.16 -11.45 -3.57
N ILE A 78 18.46 -12.43 -4.42
CA ILE A 78 17.61 -12.81 -5.54
C ILE A 78 16.85 -14.07 -5.14
N LEU A 79 15.53 -13.97 -5.01
CA LEU A 79 14.67 -15.07 -4.60
C LEU A 79 14.16 -15.83 -5.83
N ILE A 80 14.63 -17.06 -5.94
CA ILE A 80 14.30 -17.99 -7.03
C ILE A 80 13.03 -18.76 -6.64
N PRO A 81 12.02 -18.85 -7.54
CA PRO A 81 10.79 -19.57 -7.24
C PRO A 81 11.01 -21.08 -7.13
N ASP A 82 10.14 -21.76 -6.43
CA ASP A 82 10.13 -23.23 -6.26
C ASP A 82 9.83 -24.00 -7.55
N THR A 83 9.25 -23.32 -8.55
CA THR A 83 8.98 -23.88 -9.89
C THR A 83 10.24 -24.07 -10.74
N TRP A 84 11.39 -23.44 -10.38
CA TRP A 84 12.66 -23.60 -11.05
C TRP A 84 13.44 -24.76 -10.46
N GLU A 85 14.31 -25.38 -11.26
CA GLU A 85 15.15 -26.48 -10.81
C GLU A 85 16.05 -26.10 -9.64
N GLU A 86 16.19 -27.01 -8.65
CA GLU A 86 17.08 -26.78 -7.51
C GLU A 86 18.54 -26.94 -7.94
N LYS A 87 19.38 -25.96 -7.54
CA LYS A 87 20.81 -25.95 -7.84
C LYS A 87 21.64 -25.82 -6.56
N PRO A 88 22.85 -26.41 -6.52
CA PRO A 88 23.69 -26.42 -5.30
C PRO A 88 24.05 -25.03 -4.78
N GLN A 89 24.09 -24.01 -5.64
CA GLN A 89 24.37 -22.62 -5.27
C GLN A 89 23.20 -21.90 -4.61
N TYR A 90 21.99 -22.42 -4.67
CA TYR A 90 20.82 -21.81 -4.06
C TYR A 90 20.76 -22.12 -2.56
N LYS A 91 20.75 -21.07 -1.76
CA LYS A 91 20.60 -21.16 -0.30
C LYS A 91 19.12 -21.10 0.09
N ARG A 92 18.79 -21.56 1.28
CA ARG A 92 17.47 -21.36 1.85
C ARG A 92 17.31 -19.91 2.31
N PRO A 93 16.20 -19.21 2.00
CA PRO A 93 15.93 -17.89 2.56
C PRO A 93 15.75 -17.96 4.07
N LYS A 94 16.06 -16.88 4.78
CA LYS A 94 15.78 -16.70 6.20
C LYS A 94 14.37 -16.10 6.37
N HIS A 95 14.30 -14.83 6.20
CA HIS A 95 13.06 -14.03 6.25
C HIS A 95 12.67 -13.47 4.87
N GLU A 96 13.51 -13.68 3.87
CA GLU A 96 13.22 -13.27 2.51
C GLU A 96 12.05 -14.10 1.96
N SER A 97 10.99 -13.42 1.53
CA SER A 97 9.81 -14.04 0.93
C SER A 97 9.31 -13.20 -0.25
N TYR A 98 8.44 -13.78 -1.04
CA TYR A 98 7.83 -13.06 -2.17
C TYR A 98 7.00 -11.84 -1.70
N THR A 99 6.32 -11.96 -0.56
CA THR A 99 5.49 -10.90 0.01
C THR A 99 6.29 -9.74 0.62
N HIS A 100 7.57 -9.96 0.93
CA HIS A 100 8.49 -8.93 1.44
C HIS A 100 9.49 -8.43 0.40
N ALA A 101 9.32 -8.81 -0.87
CA ALA A 101 10.22 -8.39 -1.92
C ALA A 101 10.07 -6.89 -2.24
N ASP A 102 11.22 -6.21 -2.34
CA ASP A 102 11.27 -4.80 -2.76
C ASP A 102 11.11 -4.66 -4.27
N VAL A 103 11.56 -5.67 -5.02
CA VAL A 103 11.44 -5.72 -6.48
C VAL A 103 10.84 -7.07 -6.91
N LEU A 104 9.78 -7.02 -7.69
CA LEU A 104 9.13 -8.19 -8.28
C LEU A 104 9.46 -8.26 -9.77
N VAL A 105 10.06 -9.36 -10.19
CA VAL A 105 10.20 -9.69 -11.60
C VAL A 105 9.09 -10.66 -11.96
N ALA A 106 8.04 -10.17 -12.60
CA ALA A 106 6.79 -10.89 -12.83
C ALA A 106 6.22 -10.63 -14.23
N PRO A 107 5.33 -11.49 -14.74
CA PRO A 107 4.63 -11.22 -15.99
C PRO A 107 3.91 -9.85 -15.95
N PRO A 108 3.66 -9.23 -17.13
CA PRO A 108 2.94 -7.95 -17.17
C PRO A 108 1.56 -8.07 -16.52
N THR A 109 1.16 -7.05 -15.77
CA THR A 109 -0.14 -7.00 -15.09
C THR A 109 -1.31 -6.91 -16.05
N LEU A 110 -1.08 -6.31 -17.20
CA LEU A 110 -2.02 -6.21 -18.31
C LEU A 110 -1.34 -6.77 -19.56
N PRO A 111 -2.07 -7.49 -20.44
CA PRO A 111 -1.52 -7.96 -21.71
C PRO A 111 -0.85 -6.83 -22.49
N ASP A 112 0.32 -7.12 -23.03
CA ASP A 112 1.13 -6.19 -23.86
C ASP A 112 1.58 -4.90 -23.15
N ARG A 113 1.62 -4.91 -21.82
CA ARG A 113 2.05 -3.78 -20.98
C ARG A 113 3.28 -4.14 -20.15
N ASP A 114 4.44 -3.64 -20.60
CA ASP A 114 5.74 -3.92 -19.97
C ASP A 114 6.27 -2.77 -19.10
N GLU A 115 5.47 -1.73 -18.86
CA GLU A 115 5.94 -0.60 -18.07
C GLU A 115 6.44 -0.99 -16.69
N PRO A 116 7.67 -0.61 -16.33
CA PRO A 116 8.11 -0.63 -14.95
C PRO A 116 7.26 0.31 -14.11
N TYR A 117 6.91 -0.08 -12.90
CA TYR A 117 6.19 0.79 -11.96
C TYR A 117 6.48 0.43 -10.51
N THR A 118 6.31 1.42 -9.63
CA THR A 118 6.33 1.23 -8.19
C THR A 118 4.90 1.30 -7.65
N LYS A 119 4.49 0.28 -6.91
CA LYS A 119 3.23 0.30 -6.16
C LYS A 119 3.39 1.25 -4.98
N HIS A 120 2.81 2.44 -5.08
CA HIS A 120 2.88 3.47 -4.07
C HIS A 120 1.55 4.24 -4.01
N PHE A 121 0.82 4.09 -2.93
CA PHE A 121 -0.48 4.74 -2.69
C PHE A 121 -0.48 5.65 -1.46
N LYS A 122 0.67 5.75 -0.78
CA LYS A 122 0.85 6.55 0.44
C LYS A 122 1.13 8.02 0.13
N LEU A 123 1.37 8.80 1.16
CA LEU A 123 1.70 10.22 1.04
C LEU A 123 3.13 10.44 0.57
N CYS A 124 3.45 11.69 0.22
CA CYS A 124 4.83 12.11 -0.07
C CYS A 124 5.73 11.82 1.14
N GLU A 125 6.99 11.42 0.89
CA GLU A 125 7.98 11.00 1.89
C GLU A 125 7.71 9.62 2.52
N GLU A 126 6.55 9.01 2.25
CA GLU A 126 6.27 7.65 2.73
C GLU A 126 6.74 6.62 1.72
N LYS A 127 7.35 5.53 2.18
CA LYS A 127 7.89 4.46 1.32
C LYS A 127 6.79 3.75 0.54
N GLY A 128 7.09 3.38 -0.72
CA GLY A 128 6.26 2.51 -1.54
C GLY A 128 6.20 1.07 -1.02
N GLU A 129 5.47 0.22 -1.74
CA GLU A 129 5.28 -1.18 -1.37
C GLU A 129 6.28 -2.10 -2.09
N TYR A 130 6.37 -2.01 -3.41
CA TYR A 130 7.31 -2.77 -4.24
C TYR A 130 7.45 -2.16 -5.63
N ILE A 131 8.54 -2.50 -6.30
CA ILE A 131 8.80 -2.20 -7.71
C ILE A 131 8.42 -3.42 -8.55
N HIS A 132 7.75 -3.22 -9.68
CA HIS A 132 7.42 -4.28 -10.63
C HIS A 132 8.20 -4.10 -11.93
N PHE A 133 8.92 -5.14 -12.34
CA PHE A 133 9.55 -5.26 -13.64
C PHE A 133 9.04 -6.49 -14.39
N THR A 134 8.87 -6.39 -15.71
CA THR A 134 8.64 -7.57 -16.53
C THR A 134 9.98 -8.23 -16.92
N PRO A 135 10.00 -9.55 -17.17
CA PRO A 135 11.21 -10.23 -17.66
C PRO A 135 11.82 -9.58 -18.91
N ASP A 136 10.98 -9.08 -19.83
CA ASP A 136 11.44 -8.46 -21.08
C ASP A 136 12.15 -7.13 -20.84
N VAL A 137 11.72 -6.36 -19.86
CA VAL A 137 12.41 -5.13 -19.43
C VAL A 137 13.76 -5.49 -18.83
N VAL A 138 13.81 -6.45 -17.89
CA VAL A 138 15.06 -6.87 -17.24
C VAL A 138 16.06 -7.43 -18.26
N LEU A 139 15.58 -8.18 -19.23
CA LEU A 139 16.41 -8.71 -20.34
C LEU A 139 16.88 -7.63 -21.33
N GLY A 140 16.48 -6.36 -21.13
CA GLY A 140 16.92 -5.22 -21.95
C GLY A 140 16.22 -5.09 -23.29
N LYS A 141 15.11 -5.79 -23.53
CA LYS A 141 14.37 -5.73 -24.80
C LYS A 141 13.55 -4.44 -24.98
N LYS A 142 13.41 -3.64 -23.93
CA LYS A 142 12.56 -2.43 -23.87
C LYS A 142 13.35 -1.15 -23.59
N GLN A 143 14.65 -1.14 -23.91
CA GLN A 143 15.50 0.01 -23.59
C GLN A 143 15.20 1.26 -24.45
N ASN A 144 14.69 1.11 -25.65
CA ASN A 144 14.32 2.23 -26.50
C ASN A 144 13.07 2.95 -25.97
N GLU A 145 12.15 2.17 -25.36
CA GLU A 145 10.86 2.64 -24.86
C GLU A 145 10.94 3.25 -23.45
N TYR A 146 11.86 2.74 -22.58
CA TYR A 146 11.92 3.16 -21.18
C TYR A 146 13.32 3.58 -20.71
N GLY A 147 14.36 3.34 -21.51
CA GLY A 147 15.74 3.60 -21.14
C GLY A 147 16.47 2.38 -20.54
N PRO A 148 17.76 2.53 -20.20
CA PRO A 148 18.60 1.48 -19.64
C PRO A 148 18.06 0.96 -18.30
N THR A 149 18.07 -0.36 -18.09
CA THR A 149 17.46 -1.04 -16.94
C THR A 149 18.01 -0.58 -15.58
N GLY A 150 19.32 -0.28 -15.48
CA GLY A 150 19.91 0.26 -14.27
C GLY A 150 19.37 1.65 -13.89
N ARG A 151 19.12 2.51 -14.89
CA ARG A 151 18.53 3.84 -14.67
C ARG A 151 17.06 3.75 -14.31
N LEU A 152 16.33 2.80 -14.90
CA LEU A 152 14.96 2.47 -14.54
C LEU A 152 14.86 2.04 -13.08
N LEU A 153 15.77 1.19 -12.62
CA LEU A 153 15.77 0.76 -11.22
C LEU A 153 15.97 1.93 -10.25
N VAL A 154 16.78 2.93 -10.60
CA VAL A 154 16.96 4.12 -9.74
C VAL A 154 15.73 5.02 -9.77
N HIS A 155 15.07 5.18 -10.92
CA HIS A 155 13.82 5.91 -11.03
C HIS A 155 12.74 5.28 -10.12
N GLU A 156 12.51 3.98 -10.27
CA GLU A 156 11.52 3.26 -9.46
C GLU A 156 11.92 3.17 -7.97
N TRP A 157 13.23 3.09 -7.69
CA TRP A 157 13.75 3.14 -6.32
C TRP A 157 13.44 4.46 -5.61
N ALA A 158 13.45 5.56 -6.35
CA ALA A 158 13.11 6.86 -5.77
C ALA A 158 11.65 6.90 -5.30
N HIS A 159 10.72 6.30 -6.05
CA HIS A 159 9.34 6.11 -5.60
C HIS A 159 9.27 5.20 -4.36
N LEU A 160 9.97 4.05 -4.41
CA LEU A 160 9.91 3.06 -3.36
C LEU A 160 10.52 3.58 -2.05
N ARG A 161 11.70 4.17 -2.11
CA ARG A 161 12.48 4.49 -0.91
C ARG A 161 12.14 5.85 -0.30
N TRP A 162 11.90 6.85 -1.12
CA TRP A 162 11.73 8.23 -0.68
C TRP A 162 10.33 8.80 -0.91
N GLY A 163 9.44 8.04 -1.52
CA GLY A 163 8.05 8.44 -1.72
C GLY A 163 7.89 9.69 -2.58
N VAL A 164 8.80 9.90 -3.54
CA VAL A 164 8.65 10.94 -4.58
C VAL A 164 7.81 10.42 -5.74
N PHE A 165 7.30 11.32 -6.57
CA PHE A 165 6.39 11.00 -7.66
C PHE A 165 6.97 11.42 -9.02
N ASP A 166 6.30 10.92 -10.09
CA ASP A 166 6.64 11.28 -11.46
C ASP A 166 6.54 12.79 -11.73
N GLU A 167 7.49 13.30 -12.48
CA GLU A 167 7.52 14.70 -12.93
C GLU A 167 6.95 14.89 -14.33
N TYR A 168 6.12 13.95 -14.79
CA TYR A 168 5.31 14.02 -16.01
C TYR A 168 3.85 13.64 -15.70
N ASN A 169 2.96 13.78 -16.69
CA ASN A 169 1.55 13.42 -16.55
C ASN A 169 0.96 13.03 -17.91
N ASP A 170 0.58 11.76 -18.06
CA ASP A 170 -0.03 11.25 -19.30
C ASP A 170 -1.48 11.71 -19.50
N ASP A 171 -2.19 12.07 -18.43
CA ASP A 171 -3.56 12.58 -18.52
C ASP A 171 -3.59 14.07 -18.86
N GLU A 172 -2.57 14.81 -18.44
CA GLU A 172 -2.36 16.24 -18.74
C GLU A 172 -0.95 16.45 -19.31
N PRO A 173 -0.67 15.91 -20.53
CA PRO A 173 0.69 15.89 -21.08
C PRO A 173 1.20 17.26 -21.49
N PHE A 174 0.31 18.26 -21.61
CA PHE A 174 0.62 19.64 -21.93
C PHE A 174 -0.18 20.59 -21.05
N TYR A 175 0.42 21.72 -20.73
CA TYR A 175 -0.20 22.78 -19.94
C TYR A 175 0.13 24.17 -20.47
N SER A 176 -0.57 25.17 -19.98
CA SER A 176 -0.31 26.57 -20.30
C SER A 176 0.73 27.14 -19.34
N ALA A 177 1.93 27.39 -19.80
CA ALA A 177 3.01 27.89 -18.97
C ALA A 177 2.98 29.43 -18.83
N SER A 178 3.61 29.95 -17.77
CA SER A 178 3.78 31.38 -17.51
C SER A 178 4.53 32.11 -18.66
N SER A 179 5.32 31.36 -19.42
CA SER A 179 5.95 31.81 -20.66
C SER A 179 4.96 32.16 -21.78
N LYS A 180 3.63 31.98 -21.56
CA LYS A 180 2.55 32.12 -22.54
C LYS A 180 2.63 31.11 -23.70
N ARG A 181 3.32 29.98 -23.48
CA ARG A 181 3.43 28.87 -24.44
C ARG A 181 2.72 27.65 -23.92
N ILE A 182 2.40 26.73 -24.83
CA ILE A 182 1.98 25.37 -24.46
C ILE A 182 3.25 24.56 -24.21
N GLU A 183 3.48 24.15 -22.95
CA GLU A 183 4.63 23.35 -22.57
C GLU A 183 4.21 21.91 -22.30
N ALA A 184 5.12 20.96 -22.54
CA ALA A 184 4.94 19.60 -22.10
C ALA A 184 5.05 19.51 -20.57
N THR A 185 4.22 18.68 -19.93
CA THR A 185 4.27 18.44 -18.49
C THR A 185 5.52 17.65 -18.16
N ARG A 186 6.54 18.32 -17.67
CA ARG A 186 7.85 17.74 -17.34
C ARG A 186 8.64 18.59 -16.36
N CYS A 187 9.61 18.03 -15.71
CA CYS A 187 10.77 18.65 -15.09
C CYS A 187 12.05 17.98 -15.65
N SER A 188 13.08 18.68 -16.07
CA SER A 188 13.15 20.14 -16.20
C SER A 188 12.57 20.58 -17.54
N THR A 189 12.23 21.86 -17.67
CA THR A 189 11.85 22.46 -18.95
C THR A 189 13.03 22.53 -19.93
N GLY A 190 14.27 22.36 -19.45
CA GLY A 190 15.50 22.31 -20.24
C GLY A 190 15.65 21.10 -21.17
N ILE A 191 14.88 20.02 -20.94
CA ILE A 191 14.86 18.87 -21.84
C ILE A 191 14.32 19.32 -23.20
N THR A 192 15.15 19.23 -24.24
CA THR A 192 14.80 19.62 -25.60
C THR A 192 14.11 18.50 -26.36
N GLY A 193 13.30 18.86 -27.35
CA GLY A 193 12.55 17.92 -28.16
C GLY A 193 11.48 18.60 -29.01
N VAL A 194 10.61 17.83 -29.63
CA VAL A 194 9.54 18.35 -30.49
C VAL A 194 8.18 17.73 -30.17
N ASN A 195 7.12 18.54 -30.31
CA ASN A 195 5.75 18.10 -30.11
C ASN A 195 5.14 17.65 -31.43
N ARG A 196 4.76 16.38 -31.54
CA ARG A 196 4.21 15.82 -32.78
C ARG A 196 3.06 14.85 -32.49
N VAL A 197 2.21 14.68 -33.50
CA VAL A 197 1.18 13.66 -33.55
C VAL A 197 1.43 12.69 -34.71
N TYR A 198 1.43 11.41 -34.47
CA TYR A 198 1.49 10.41 -35.53
C TYR A 198 0.14 10.31 -36.23
N LYS A 199 0.13 10.54 -37.56
CA LYS A 199 -1.04 10.29 -38.40
C LYS A 199 -0.74 9.16 -39.34
N CYS A 200 -1.53 8.11 -39.25
CA CYS A 200 -1.38 6.92 -40.08
C CYS A 200 -2.37 6.98 -41.25
N GLN A 201 -1.86 6.66 -42.46
CA GLN A 201 -2.66 6.37 -43.63
C GLN A 201 -2.31 4.96 -44.11
N GLY A 202 -3.21 4.00 -43.85
CA GLY A 202 -2.90 2.60 -44.00
C GLY A 202 -1.78 2.16 -43.07
N ASN A 203 -0.77 1.46 -43.56
CA ASN A 203 0.38 0.97 -42.80
C ASN A 203 1.52 2.00 -42.65
N SER A 204 1.37 3.21 -43.18
CA SER A 204 2.39 4.26 -43.11
C SER A 204 1.96 5.34 -42.12
N CYS A 205 2.76 5.56 -41.09
CA CYS A 205 2.56 6.63 -40.11
C CYS A 205 3.63 7.70 -40.26
N ALA A 206 3.22 8.97 -40.28
CA ALA A 206 4.12 10.11 -40.32
C ALA A 206 3.88 11.08 -39.16
N PRO A 207 4.94 11.64 -38.57
CA PRO A 207 4.81 12.65 -37.52
C PRO A 207 4.37 13.99 -38.12
N ASN A 208 3.29 14.58 -37.64
CA ASN A 208 2.76 15.85 -38.03
C ASN A 208 2.81 16.85 -36.88
N LYS A 209 2.76 18.17 -37.16
CA LYS A 209 2.59 19.16 -36.10
C LYS A 209 1.30 18.95 -35.34
N CYS A 210 1.35 19.11 -34.02
CA CYS A 210 0.17 19.11 -33.19
C CYS A 210 -0.71 20.34 -33.47
N LYS A 211 -2.02 20.12 -33.53
CA LYS A 211 -3.01 21.20 -33.68
C LYS A 211 -3.50 21.64 -32.28
N ILE A 212 -3.81 22.92 -32.17
CA ILE A 212 -4.42 23.45 -30.94
C ILE A 212 -5.93 23.15 -30.95
N ASP A 213 -6.40 22.55 -29.89
CA ASP A 213 -7.83 22.30 -29.67
C ASP A 213 -8.53 23.63 -29.33
N PRO A 214 -9.56 24.04 -30.08
CA PRO A 214 -10.23 25.33 -29.87
C PRO A 214 -10.91 25.47 -28.49
N LYS A 215 -11.26 24.35 -27.84
CA LYS A 215 -11.95 24.35 -26.55
C LYS A 215 -10.97 24.41 -25.36
N THR A 216 -9.95 23.60 -25.40
CA THR A 216 -8.97 23.52 -24.30
C THR A 216 -7.85 24.54 -24.43
N LYS A 217 -7.64 25.08 -25.63
CA LYS A 217 -6.51 25.96 -25.99
C LYS A 217 -5.14 25.29 -25.80
N LEU A 218 -5.12 23.97 -25.64
CA LEU A 218 -3.93 23.12 -25.56
C LEU A 218 -3.82 22.28 -26.83
N TYR A 219 -2.75 21.48 -26.94
CA TYR A 219 -2.61 20.58 -28.09
C TYR A 219 -3.69 19.48 -28.09
N GLU A 220 -3.99 18.95 -29.28
CA GLU A 220 -4.88 17.82 -29.49
C GLU A 220 -4.43 16.60 -28.67
N LYS A 221 -5.39 15.80 -28.21
CA LYS A 221 -5.20 14.72 -27.23
C LYS A 221 -4.08 13.72 -27.56
N ASN A 222 -3.79 13.48 -28.84
CA ASN A 222 -2.78 12.50 -29.27
C ASN A 222 -1.42 13.17 -29.58
N CYS A 223 -1.25 14.44 -29.26
CA CYS A 223 0.03 15.11 -29.34
C CYS A 223 0.98 14.52 -28.29
N GLN A 224 2.21 14.21 -28.70
CA GLN A 224 3.24 13.63 -27.85
C GLN A 224 4.54 14.44 -27.95
N PHE A 225 5.27 14.49 -26.86
CA PHE A 225 6.60 15.08 -26.80
C PHE A 225 7.65 14.01 -27.15
N PHE A 226 8.50 14.33 -28.15
CA PHE A 226 9.62 13.48 -28.58
C PHE A 226 10.92 14.17 -28.15
N PRO A 227 11.65 13.63 -27.18
CA PRO A 227 12.90 14.22 -26.71
C PRO A 227 14.02 14.04 -27.71
N ASP A 228 14.93 15.03 -27.76
CA ASP A 228 16.20 14.89 -28.47
C ASP A 228 17.04 13.82 -27.74
N LYS A 229 17.61 12.87 -28.50
CA LYS A 229 18.42 11.80 -27.94
C LYS A 229 19.75 12.32 -27.40
N ASP A 230 20.37 13.21 -28.17
CA ASP A 230 21.65 13.79 -27.85
C ASP A 230 21.44 15.21 -27.35
N GLN A 231 21.47 15.41 -26.04
CA GLN A 231 21.30 16.69 -25.38
C GLN A 231 22.14 16.79 -24.10
N THR A 232 22.26 17.99 -23.54
CA THR A 232 23.11 18.26 -22.38
C THR A 232 22.37 18.45 -21.07
N GLU A 233 21.03 18.38 -21.09
CA GLU A 233 20.22 18.49 -19.87
C GLU A 233 20.54 17.34 -18.92
N ILE A 234 20.74 17.66 -17.63
CA ILE A 234 21.17 16.70 -16.62
C ILE A 234 20.05 16.25 -15.66
N THR A 235 18.86 16.84 -15.78
CA THR A 235 17.65 16.57 -14.99
C THR A 235 16.45 16.30 -15.91
N SER A 236 15.47 15.51 -15.63
CA SER A 236 15.14 14.84 -14.36
C SER A 236 15.17 13.33 -14.49
N ILE A 237 15.65 12.67 -13.46
CA ILE A 237 15.54 11.19 -13.33
C ILE A 237 14.07 10.76 -13.28
N MET A 238 13.18 11.56 -12.68
CA MET A 238 11.75 11.22 -12.53
C MET A 238 10.89 11.56 -13.77
N PHE A 239 11.54 11.85 -14.91
CA PHE A 239 10.88 12.02 -16.21
C PHE A 239 11.61 11.29 -17.34
N MET A 240 12.89 11.61 -17.58
CA MET A 240 13.64 11.13 -18.77
C MET A 240 14.99 10.49 -18.38
N GLN A 241 14.97 9.51 -17.49
CA GLN A 241 16.13 8.71 -17.10
C GLN A 241 16.81 8.00 -18.29
N GLY A 242 16.09 7.84 -19.41
CA GLY A 242 16.62 7.23 -20.65
C GLY A 242 17.64 8.12 -21.41
N ILE A 243 17.64 9.44 -21.18
CA ILE A 243 18.61 10.36 -21.79
C ILE A 243 19.97 10.21 -21.11
N THR A 244 21.03 10.05 -21.90
CA THR A 244 22.37 9.73 -21.38
C THR A 244 22.91 10.80 -20.42
N SER A 245 22.65 12.08 -20.68
CA SER A 245 23.10 13.22 -19.85
C SER A 245 22.32 13.35 -18.54
N VAL A 246 21.12 12.79 -18.44
CA VAL A 246 20.28 12.89 -17.23
C VAL A 246 20.85 12.00 -16.12
N VAL A 247 21.40 12.63 -15.09
CA VAL A 247 22.06 11.97 -13.96
C VAL A 247 21.64 12.56 -12.60
N LYS A 248 20.71 13.51 -12.59
CA LYS A 248 20.25 14.18 -11.35
C LYS A 248 18.73 14.24 -11.27
N PHE A 249 18.24 14.36 -10.05
CA PHE A 249 16.87 14.75 -9.75
C PHE A 249 16.69 16.26 -9.94
N CYS A 250 15.47 16.70 -10.26
CA CYS A 250 15.17 18.14 -10.25
C CYS A 250 15.35 18.70 -8.84
N ASN A 251 16.06 19.80 -8.74
CA ASN A 251 16.29 20.53 -7.51
C ASN A 251 15.51 21.88 -7.52
N LYS A 252 15.63 22.68 -6.48
CA LYS A 252 14.92 23.94 -6.34
C LYS A 252 15.18 24.94 -7.50
N ASP A 253 16.35 24.88 -8.13
CA ASP A 253 16.75 25.86 -9.17
C ASP A 253 16.16 25.54 -10.53
N ASN A 254 15.88 24.27 -10.83
CA ASN A 254 15.37 23.80 -12.12
C ASN A 254 13.99 23.12 -12.03
N HIS A 255 13.38 23.09 -10.83
CA HIS A 255 12.08 22.52 -10.62
C HIS A 255 10.97 23.28 -11.36
N ASN A 256 10.15 22.53 -12.11
CA ASN A 256 8.99 23.07 -12.80
C ASN A 256 7.73 22.99 -11.90
N GLY A 257 7.57 23.96 -11.02
CA GLY A 257 6.41 24.03 -10.11
C GLY A 257 5.07 24.31 -10.81
N GLU A 258 5.06 24.73 -12.08
CA GLU A 258 3.84 24.97 -12.84
C GLU A 258 3.26 23.70 -13.46
N ALA A 259 4.06 22.67 -13.65
CA ALA A 259 3.64 21.46 -14.32
C ALA A 259 2.58 20.69 -13.49
N PRO A 260 1.45 20.27 -14.11
CA PRO A 260 0.38 19.56 -13.41
C PRO A 260 0.70 18.06 -13.19
N ASN A 261 1.88 17.75 -12.63
CA ASN A 261 2.34 16.41 -12.34
C ASN A 261 2.01 15.96 -10.90
N LEU A 262 2.23 14.68 -10.60
CA LEU A 262 1.94 14.14 -9.27
C LEU A 262 2.93 14.64 -8.21
N GLN A 263 4.20 14.86 -8.55
CA GLN A 263 5.18 15.40 -7.62
C GLN A 263 4.70 16.74 -7.04
N ASN A 264 4.28 17.66 -7.89
CA ASN A 264 3.76 18.95 -7.45
C ASN A 264 2.47 18.81 -6.64
N LYS A 265 1.53 17.98 -7.11
CA LYS A 265 0.22 17.79 -6.47
C LYS A 265 0.31 17.11 -5.10
N LYS A 266 1.27 16.21 -4.88
CA LYS A 266 1.37 15.38 -3.67
C LYS A 266 2.45 15.82 -2.69
N CYS A 267 3.54 16.47 -3.19
CA CYS A 267 4.66 16.90 -2.39
C CYS A 267 4.70 18.41 -2.15
N GLU A 268 3.54 19.10 -2.21
CA GLU A 268 3.41 20.52 -1.90
C GLU A 268 4.36 21.40 -2.75
N PHE A 269 4.43 21.10 -4.04
CA PHE A 269 5.29 21.79 -5.02
C PHE A 269 6.80 21.74 -4.72
N ARG A 270 7.25 20.85 -3.84
CA ARG A 270 8.66 20.60 -3.59
C ARG A 270 9.27 19.80 -4.73
N SER A 271 10.49 20.15 -5.11
CA SER A 271 11.25 19.34 -6.07
C SER A 271 11.53 17.96 -5.53
N THR A 272 11.79 17.00 -6.41
CA THR A 272 12.16 15.63 -6.01
C THR A 272 13.41 15.62 -5.15
N TRP A 273 14.42 16.47 -5.48
CA TRP A 273 15.63 16.57 -4.66
C TRP A 273 15.40 17.16 -3.28
N GLU A 274 14.49 18.15 -3.13
CA GLU A 274 14.15 18.68 -1.80
C GLU A 274 13.56 17.59 -0.90
N VAL A 275 12.68 16.74 -1.43
CA VAL A 275 12.11 15.63 -0.68
C VAL A 275 13.19 14.61 -0.33
N ILE A 276 14.00 14.17 -1.31
CA ILE A 276 15.03 13.16 -1.12
C ILE A 276 16.10 13.63 -0.14
N SER A 277 16.61 14.85 -0.30
CA SER A 277 17.69 15.40 0.56
C SER A 277 17.25 15.70 1.99
N ASN A 278 15.94 15.83 2.24
CA ASN A 278 15.36 15.97 3.57
C ASN A 278 15.06 14.62 4.24
N SER A 279 15.22 13.51 3.53
CA SER A 279 14.95 12.18 4.06
C SER A 279 15.88 11.78 5.22
N GLU A 280 15.46 10.80 6.00
CA GLU A 280 16.27 10.25 7.09
C GLU A 280 17.60 9.67 6.57
N ASP A 281 17.60 9.05 5.38
CA ASP A 281 18.81 8.52 4.75
C ASP A 281 19.88 9.59 4.58
N PHE A 282 19.49 10.80 4.13
CA PHE A 282 20.44 11.91 3.94
C PHE A 282 20.94 12.52 5.24
N ARG A 283 20.08 12.62 6.27
CA ARG A 283 20.46 13.19 7.58
C ARG A 283 21.59 12.43 8.23
N ASN A 284 21.67 11.13 7.99
CA ASN A 284 22.60 10.22 8.65
C ASN A 284 23.83 9.86 7.81
N THR A 285 24.01 10.51 6.64
CA THR A 285 25.08 10.17 5.70
C THR A 285 25.84 11.38 5.18
N THR A 286 27.10 11.16 4.83
CA THR A 286 27.95 12.14 4.15
C THR A 286 28.44 11.57 2.82
N PRO A 287 28.78 12.43 1.81
CA PRO A 287 29.33 11.96 0.55
C PRO A 287 30.60 11.14 0.75
N MET A 288 30.74 10.07 0.00
CA MET A 288 31.93 9.22 0.01
C MET A 288 33.03 9.80 -0.87
N VAL A 289 34.30 9.66 -0.44
CA VAL A 289 35.44 10.06 -1.26
C VAL A 289 35.76 9.02 -2.33
N GLU A 290 35.65 7.73 -1.98
CA GLU A 290 35.92 6.60 -2.87
C GLU A 290 34.67 6.16 -3.65
N SER A 291 34.88 5.45 -4.75
CA SER A 291 33.81 4.80 -5.49
C SER A 291 33.22 3.65 -4.67
N PRO A 292 31.91 3.37 -4.77
CA PRO A 292 31.29 2.31 -3.99
C PRO A 292 31.79 0.94 -4.45
N PRO A 293 31.80 -0.07 -3.55
CA PRO A 293 32.07 -1.44 -3.95
C PRO A 293 30.95 -1.99 -4.84
N SER A 294 31.27 -3.01 -5.64
CA SER A 294 30.25 -3.73 -6.40
C SER A 294 29.23 -4.41 -5.47
N PRO A 295 27.95 -4.47 -5.84
CA PRO A 295 26.94 -5.18 -5.07
C PRO A 295 27.26 -6.66 -4.87
N VAL A 296 26.97 -7.19 -3.69
CA VAL A 296 27.10 -8.61 -3.36
C VAL A 296 25.74 -9.28 -3.50
N PHE A 297 25.70 -10.41 -4.23
CA PHE A 297 24.46 -11.13 -4.51
C PHE A 297 24.36 -12.45 -3.76
N SER A 298 23.18 -12.75 -3.23
CA SER A 298 22.80 -14.05 -2.69
C SER A 298 21.69 -14.65 -3.54
N LEU A 299 21.85 -15.90 -3.97
CA LEU A 299 20.79 -16.63 -4.66
C LEU A 299 20.06 -17.49 -3.65
N LEU A 300 18.78 -17.19 -3.44
CA LEU A 300 17.93 -17.90 -2.47
C LEU A 300 16.81 -18.62 -3.22
N ARG A 301 16.45 -19.83 -2.78
CA ARG A 301 15.33 -20.58 -3.38
C ARG A 301 14.33 -20.96 -2.31
N ILE A 302 13.06 -20.66 -2.59
CA ILE A 302 11.93 -21.06 -1.74
C ILE A 302 11.88 -22.60 -1.71
N ARG A 303 11.66 -23.14 -0.50
CA ARG A 303 11.54 -24.57 -0.25
C ARG A 303 10.24 -24.84 0.51
N ASP A 304 10.01 -26.12 0.83
CA ASP A 304 8.87 -26.56 1.64
C ASP A 304 8.68 -25.67 2.88
N ARG A 305 7.45 -25.28 3.12
CA ARG A 305 7.07 -24.52 4.31
C ARG A 305 7.24 -25.37 5.57
N ILE A 306 7.82 -24.80 6.60
CA ILE A 306 8.00 -25.41 7.92
C ILE A 306 7.35 -24.53 8.96
N VAL A 307 6.41 -25.05 9.72
CA VAL A 307 5.70 -24.31 10.77
C VAL A 307 5.76 -25.07 12.08
N CYS A 308 6.17 -24.43 13.17
CA CYS A 308 6.07 -24.97 14.51
C CYS A 308 5.07 -24.15 15.33
N LEU A 309 3.98 -24.76 15.75
CA LEU A 309 3.02 -24.15 16.67
C LEU A 309 3.58 -24.20 18.09
N VAL A 310 3.67 -23.04 18.75
CA VAL A 310 4.12 -22.87 20.14
C VAL A 310 2.97 -22.30 20.95
N LEU A 311 2.26 -23.17 21.65
CA LEU A 311 0.98 -22.89 22.27
C LEU A 311 1.12 -22.76 23.77
N ASP A 312 0.74 -21.62 24.31
CA ASP A 312 0.69 -21.34 25.74
C ASP A 312 -0.43 -22.14 26.41
N LYS A 313 -0.08 -22.84 27.50
CA LYS A 313 -1.03 -23.51 28.37
C LYS A 313 -0.87 -23.09 29.84
N SER A 314 -0.28 -21.92 30.08
CA SER A 314 -0.12 -21.35 31.43
C SER A 314 -1.44 -21.18 32.15
N GLY A 315 -1.40 -20.91 33.48
CA GLY A 315 -2.61 -20.79 34.30
C GLY A 315 -3.58 -19.69 33.83
N SER A 316 -3.11 -18.59 33.29
CA SER A 316 -3.92 -17.48 32.73
C SER A 316 -4.80 -17.92 31.56
N MET A 317 -4.35 -18.88 30.76
CA MET A 317 -5.13 -19.46 29.66
C MET A 317 -6.42 -20.19 30.11
N GLY A 318 -6.57 -20.47 31.39
CA GLY A 318 -7.80 -20.99 31.98
C GLY A 318 -8.93 -19.96 32.10
N GLY A 319 -8.59 -18.63 32.07
CA GLY A 319 -9.55 -17.54 32.11
C GLY A 319 -10.18 -17.26 30.75
N TYR A 320 -11.33 -16.57 30.72
CA TYR A 320 -12.02 -16.07 29.52
C TYR A 320 -12.18 -17.10 28.39
N ASN A 321 -12.20 -18.40 28.73
CA ASN A 321 -12.26 -19.51 27.78
C ASN A 321 -11.08 -19.53 26.76
N ARG A 322 -9.93 -18.92 27.10
CA ARG A 322 -8.78 -18.70 26.20
C ARG A 322 -8.22 -19.98 25.64
N LEU A 323 -8.01 -21.01 26.49
CA LEU A 323 -7.48 -22.30 26.05
C LEU A 323 -8.37 -22.96 24.97
N ASN A 324 -9.70 -22.94 25.18
CA ASN A 324 -10.61 -23.52 24.20
C ASN A 324 -10.65 -22.70 22.89
N ARG A 325 -10.65 -21.38 23.00
CA ARG A 325 -10.58 -20.48 21.82
C ARG A 325 -9.29 -20.68 21.04
N MET A 326 -8.15 -20.85 21.72
CA MET A 326 -6.88 -21.20 21.08
C MET A 326 -6.99 -22.54 20.34
N ASN A 327 -7.59 -23.55 20.97
CA ASN A 327 -7.77 -24.86 20.34
C ASN A 327 -8.69 -24.78 19.11
N GLN A 328 -9.77 -23.99 19.16
CA GLN A 328 -10.63 -23.72 18.00
C GLN A 328 -9.82 -23.12 16.83
N ALA A 329 -9.01 -22.11 17.11
CA ALA A 329 -8.21 -21.41 16.10
C ALA A 329 -7.07 -22.30 15.56
N ALA A 330 -6.39 -23.06 16.42
CA ALA A 330 -5.35 -24.00 16.00
C ALA A 330 -5.95 -25.15 15.17
N LYS A 331 -7.13 -25.67 15.52
CA LYS A 331 -7.86 -26.66 14.70
C LYS A 331 -8.23 -26.09 13.33
N TYR A 332 -8.74 -24.87 13.29
CA TYR A 332 -9.04 -24.20 12.04
C TYR A 332 -7.78 -24.03 11.17
N PHE A 333 -6.66 -23.58 11.74
CA PHE A 333 -5.39 -23.46 11.06
C PHE A 333 -4.93 -24.79 10.45
N LEU A 334 -4.92 -25.85 11.25
CA LEU A 334 -4.50 -27.19 10.83
C LEU A 334 -5.42 -27.83 9.77
N LEU A 335 -6.72 -27.55 9.83
CA LEU A 335 -7.70 -28.13 8.91
C LEU A 335 -7.77 -27.36 7.58
N GLN A 336 -7.68 -26.02 7.61
CA GLN A 336 -8.04 -25.20 6.47
C GLN A 336 -6.92 -24.29 5.95
N VAL A 337 -6.08 -23.73 6.84
CA VAL A 337 -5.10 -22.72 6.45
C VAL A 337 -3.81 -23.36 5.95
N VAL A 338 -3.29 -24.34 6.67
CA VAL A 338 -2.05 -25.05 6.30
C VAL A 338 -2.23 -25.84 5.01
N GLU A 339 -1.37 -25.57 4.04
CA GLU A 339 -1.35 -26.25 2.75
C GLU A 339 -0.79 -27.69 2.87
N ASN A 340 -1.17 -28.55 1.93
CA ASN A 340 -0.54 -29.86 1.77
C ASN A 340 0.93 -29.68 1.36
N GLY A 341 1.80 -30.55 1.86
CA GLY A 341 3.26 -30.45 1.69
C GLY A 341 3.98 -29.72 2.83
N THR A 342 3.29 -28.88 3.61
CA THR A 342 3.86 -28.17 4.76
C THR A 342 4.30 -29.13 5.86
N TRP A 343 5.48 -28.88 6.44
CA TRP A 343 5.95 -29.58 7.64
C TRP A 343 5.47 -28.85 8.90
N VAL A 344 4.77 -29.56 9.80
CA VAL A 344 4.19 -28.96 11.00
C VAL A 344 4.68 -29.70 12.25
N GLY A 345 5.17 -28.93 13.23
CA GLY A 345 5.51 -29.39 14.58
C GLY A 345 4.63 -28.72 15.63
N MET A 346 4.63 -29.22 16.86
CA MET A 346 3.86 -28.66 17.97
C MET A 346 4.60 -28.71 19.29
N VAL A 347 4.62 -27.58 19.96
CA VAL A 347 5.16 -27.41 21.32
C VAL A 347 4.08 -26.79 22.20
N HIS A 348 3.93 -27.29 23.40
CA HIS A 348 3.19 -26.66 24.49
C HIS A 348 4.15 -26.10 25.51
N PHE A 349 3.85 -24.91 26.03
CA PHE A 349 4.66 -24.35 27.11
C PHE A 349 3.80 -23.75 28.23
N ASP A 350 4.41 -23.77 29.41
CA ASP A 350 4.01 -23.11 30.64
C ASP A 350 5.30 -22.63 31.35
N SER A 351 5.53 -22.92 32.61
CA SER A 351 6.86 -22.73 33.25
C SER A 351 7.92 -23.64 32.62
N THR A 352 7.53 -24.66 31.85
CA THR A 352 8.36 -25.61 31.11
C THR A 352 7.91 -25.68 29.66
N ALA A 353 8.67 -26.34 28.79
CA ALA A 353 8.24 -26.59 27.42
C ALA A 353 8.23 -28.10 27.14
N ASN A 354 7.22 -28.54 26.41
CA ASN A 354 7.01 -29.95 26.06
C ASN A 354 6.77 -30.05 24.55
N ILE A 355 7.64 -30.77 23.85
CA ILE A 355 7.43 -31.15 22.46
C ILE A 355 6.27 -32.15 22.41
N LYS A 356 5.20 -31.78 21.73
CA LYS A 356 4.01 -32.65 21.56
C LYS A 356 4.03 -33.41 20.27
N HIS A 357 4.59 -32.77 19.23
CA HIS A 357 4.77 -33.42 17.95
C HIS A 357 6.04 -32.92 17.25
N GLU A 358 6.87 -33.83 16.80
CA GLU A 358 7.98 -33.54 15.90
C GLU A 358 7.42 -33.12 14.54
N LEU A 359 8.28 -32.60 13.64
CA LEU A 359 7.84 -32.23 12.29
C LEU A 359 7.24 -33.40 11.54
N ILE A 360 6.00 -33.25 11.12
CA ILE A 360 5.30 -34.18 10.22
C ILE A 360 4.85 -33.43 8.97
N GLN A 361 5.01 -34.05 7.81
CA GLN A 361 4.55 -33.45 6.56
C GLN A 361 3.06 -33.70 6.37
N ILE A 362 2.30 -32.67 6.08
CA ILE A 362 0.87 -32.76 5.83
C ILE A 362 0.65 -33.29 4.41
N ILE A 363 0.36 -34.55 4.27
CA ILE A 363 0.06 -35.22 2.99
C ILE A 363 -1.40 -35.70 2.90
N SER A 364 -2.04 -35.88 4.05
CA SER A 364 -3.42 -36.35 4.15
C SER A 364 -4.12 -35.82 5.41
N THR A 365 -5.37 -36.26 5.59
CA THR A 365 -6.15 -35.99 6.80
C THR A 365 -5.59 -36.68 8.05
N ASN A 366 -4.83 -37.77 7.88
CA ASN A 366 -4.29 -38.51 9.04
C ASN A 366 -3.27 -37.68 9.81
N GLU A 367 -2.34 -37.02 9.13
CA GLU A 367 -1.35 -36.14 9.76
C GLU A 367 -2.01 -34.98 10.46
N ARG A 368 -3.05 -34.39 9.84
CA ARG A 368 -3.86 -33.34 10.48
C ARG A 368 -4.50 -33.87 11.78
N ASN A 369 -5.09 -35.03 11.75
CA ASN A 369 -5.73 -35.65 12.95
C ASN A 369 -4.71 -35.94 14.05
N MET A 370 -3.49 -36.38 13.72
CA MET A 370 -2.43 -36.56 14.71
C MET A 370 -2.10 -35.27 15.45
N LEU A 371 -1.96 -34.17 14.73
CA LEU A 371 -1.71 -32.84 15.29
C LEU A 371 -2.92 -32.31 16.08
N LEU A 372 -4.14 -32.51 15.59
CA LEU A 372 -5.37 -32.12 16.29
C LEU A 372 -5.52 -32.82 17.67
N ASN A 373 -5.16 -34.09 17.73
CA ASN A 373 -5.19 -34.87 18.97
C ASN A 373 -4.06 -34.50 19.96
N SER A 374 -3.07 -33.73 19.49
CA SER A 374 -1.94 -33.28 20.30
C SER A 374 -2.15 -31.88 20.90
N LEU A 375 -3.30 -31.22 20.69
CA LEU A 375 -3.62 -29.92 21.25
C LEU A 375 -3.74 -29.93 22.78
N PRO A 376 -3.45 -28.84 23.50
CA PRO A 376 -3.49 -28.79 24.96
C PRO A 376 -4.91 -28.95 25.50
N THR A 377 -5.07 -29.75 26.53
CA THR A 377 -6.38 -30.07 27.15
C THR A 377 -6.61 -29.37 28.49
N ALA A 378 -5.55 -28.85 29.13
CA ALA A 378 -5.62 -28.20 30.43
C ALA A 378 -4.62 -27.06 30.53
N ALA A 379 -5.03 -25.98 31.18
CA ALA A 379 -4.19 -24.85 31.53
C ALA A 379 -3.61 -25.00 32.94
N GLY A 380 -2.37 -24.53 33.16
CA GLY A 380 -1.71 -24.55 34.44
C GLY A 380 -0.24 -24.18 34.39
N GLY A 381 0.34 -23.77 35.51
CA GLY A 381 1.74 -23.32 35.59
C GLY A 381 1.94 -21.83 35.31
N GLY A 382 3.19 -21.39 35.30
CA GLY A 382 3.58 -20.04 34.91
C GLY A 382 3.82 -19.94 33.41
N THR A 383 4.46 -18.85 32.96
CA THR A 383 4.73 -18.58 31.53
C THR A 383 6.22 -18.47 31.30
N SER A 384 6.79 -19.23 30.36
CA SER A 384 8.18 -19.11 29.92
C SER A 384 8.30 -19.19 28.40
N ILE A 385 8.25 -18.04 27.76
CA ILE A 385 8.23 -17.87 26.30
C ILE A 385 9.53 -18.40 25.68
N CYS A 386 10.68 -18.05 26.26
CA CYS A 386 11.97 -18.48 25.73
C CYS A 386 12.12 -20.02 25.72
N ARG A 387 11.57 -20.73 26.69
CA ARG A 387 11.56 -22.20 26.69
C ARG A 387 10.71 -22.78 25.58
N GLY A 388 9.55 -22.14 25.30
CA GLY A 388 8.69 -22.49 24.17
C GLY A 388 9.42 -22.36 22.83
N ILE A 389 10.10 -21.22 22.62
CA ILE A 389 10.90 -20.94 21.41
C ILE A 389 12.07 -21.94 21.30
N ASP A 390 12.80 -22.19 22.39
CA ASP A 390 13.91 -23.14 22.39
C ASP A 390 13.48 -24.57 22.03
N ALA A 391 12.32 -24.99 22.51
CA ALA A 391 11.75 -26.29 22.14
C ALA A 391 11.34 -26.34 20.67
N ALA A 392 10.81 -25.25 20.11
CA ALA A 392 10.53 -25.16 18.68
C ALA A 392 11.80 -25.24 17.84
N PHE A 393 12.87 -24.57 18.26
CA PHE A 393 14.18 -24.70 17.62
C PHE A 393 14.67 -26.15 17.63
N GLN A 394 14.48 -26.87 18.75
CA GLN A 394 14.83 -28.30 18.83
C GLN A 394 14.00 -29.15 17.86
N VAL A 395 12.68 -28.93 17.77
CA VAL A 395 11.79 -29.63 16.83
C VAL A 395 12.27 -29.45 15.40
N ILE A 396 12.60 -28.23 14.99
CA ILE A 396 13.04 -27.95 13.64
C ILE A 396 14.45 -28.52 13.40
N SER A 397 15.38 -28.34 14.34
CA SER A 397 16.79 -28.76 14.22
C SER A 397 16.97 -30.28 14.13
N LYS A 398 16.04 -31.08 14.60
CA LYS A 398 16.09 -32.54 14.44
C LYS A 398 16.03 -32.98 12.98
N ARG A 399 15.40 -32.22 12.12
CA ARG A 399 15.25 -32.53 10.70
C ARG A 399 16.11 -31.67 9.81
N TYR A 400 16.31 -30.43 10.13
CA TYR A 400 17.02 -29.44 9.34
C TYR A 400 18.18 -28.87 10.13
N SER A 401 19.37 -28.85 9.54
CA SER A 401 20.59 -28.36 10.19
C SER A 401 20.54 -26.86 10.49
N GLN A 402 19.67 -26.11 9.84
CA GLN A 402 19.50 -24.66 9.99
C GLN A 402 18.03 -24.33 10.16
N LEU A 403 17.74 -23.25 10.91
CA LEU A 403 16.37 -22.78 11.17
C LEU A 403 15.88 -21.80 10.10
N ASP A 404 16.73 -21.46 9.13
CA ASP A 404 16.49 -20.43 8.12
C ASP A 404 15.11 -20.62 7.46
N GLY A 405 14.28 -19.56 7.50
CA GLY A 405 12.95 -19.50 6.89
C GLY A 405 11.91 -20.45 7.48
N SER A 406 12.17 -21.04 8.64
CA SER A 406 11.15 -21.81 9.37
C SER A 406 10.28 -20.86 10.18
N GLU A 407 8.96 -21.07 10.14
CA GLU A 407 7.98 -20.25 10.84
C GLU A 407 7.68 -20.83 12.22
N ILE A 408 7.66 -19.96 13.23
CA ILE A 408 7.18 -20.28 14.57
C ILE A 408 5.96 -19.43 14.85
N VAL A 409 4.82 -20.06 15.05
CA VAL A 409 3.57 -19.41 15.44
C VAL A 409 3.45 -19.48 16.96
N LEU A 410 3.80 -18.38 17.61
CA LEU A 410 3.75 -18.25 19.06
C LEU A 410 2.44 -17.60 19.49
N LEU A 411 1.68 -18.29 20.32
CA LEU A 411 0.48 -17.76 20.95
C LEU A 411 0.65 -17.72 22.46
N THR A 412 0.40 -16.56 23.07
CA THR A 412 0.38 -16.40 24.55
C THR A 412 -0.57 -15.27 24.95
N ASP A 413 -1.11 -15.37 26.17
CA ASP A 413 -1.91 -14.34 26.83
C ASP A 413 -1.14 -13.61 27.93
N GLY A 414 0.09 -14.03 28.21
CA GLY A 414 0.85 -13.62 29.38
C GLY A 414 2.05 -12.72 29.08
N GLU A 415 2.45 -12.02 30.14
CA GLU A 415 3.73 -11.35 30.23
C GLU A 415 4.79 -12.34 30.74
N ASP A 416 5.96 -12.30 30.14
CA ASP A 416 7.16 -13.00 30.62
C ASP A 416 8.33 -12.01 30.68
N SER A 417 8.61 -11.50 31.85
CA SER A 417 9.73 -10.53 32.05
C SER A 417 11.08 -11.08 31.57
N SER A 418 11.21 -12.39 31.40
CA SER A 418 12.39 -13.06 30.87
C SER A 418 12.44 -13.19 29.35
N ALA A 419 11.36 -12.83 28.63
CA ALA A 419 11.27 -12.98 27.16
C ALA A 419 12.41 -12.26 26.42
N LYS A 420 12.90 -11.13 26.97
CA LYS A 420 14.04 -10.39 26.40
C LYS A 420 15.33 -11.22 26.34
N ASN A 421 15.49 -12.23 27.18
CA ASN A 421 16.73 -13.00 27.28
C ASN A 421 16.99 -13.89 26.06
N CYS A 422 15.96 -14.18 25.28
CA CYS A 422 16.13 -14.96 24.03
C CYS A 422 16.08 -14.12 22.75
N LEU A 423 15.96 -12.80 22.84
CA LEU A 423 15.82 -11.92 21.69
C LEU A 423 17.00 -12.03 20.72
N ASP A 424 18.23 -11.98 21.24
CA ASP A 424 19.44 -12.07 20.40
C ASP A 424 19.54 -13.44 19.71
N LYS A 425 19.24 -14.50 20.44
CA LYS A 425 19.17 -15.86 19.88
C LYS A 425 18.12 -15.97 18.75
N VAL A 426 16.98 -15.32 18.92
CA VAL A 426 15.93 -15.25 17.90
C VAL A 426 16.41 -14.48 16.68
N LYS A 427 17.04 -13.31 16.86
CA LYS A 427 17.62 -12.49 15.77
C LYS A 427 18.63 -13.28 14.91
N GLU A 428 19.45 -14.10 15.54
CA GLU A 428 20.51 -14.87 14.88
C GLU A 428 20.01 -16.18 14.26
N SER A 429 18.84 -16.67 14.67
CA SER A 429 18.35 -18.00 14.33
C SER A 429 18.02 -18.19 12.85
N GLY A 430 17.58 -17.13 12.15
CA GLY A 430 17.03 -17.21 10.80
C GLY A 430 15.57 -17.71 10.74
N ALA A 431 14.96 -18.05 11.87
CA ALA A 431 13.54 -18.40 11.97
C ALA A 431 12.66 -17.15 11.97
N ILE A 432 11.43 -17.28 11.48
CA ILE A 432 10.40 -16.22 11.44
C ILE A 432 9.46 -16.45 12.61
N ILE A 433 9.27 -15.44 13.47
CA ILE A 433 8.35 -15.50 14.61
C ILE A 433 7.06 -14.77 14.29
N HIS A 434 5.98 -15.50 14.06
CA HIS A 434 4.62 -14.94 14.04
C HIS A 434 4.07 -14.94 15.45
N PHE A 435 3.54 -13.81 15.88
CA PHE A 435 3.05 -13.64 17.23
C PHE A 435 1.54 -13.38 17.26
N ILE A 436 0.82 -14.14 18.05
CA ILE A 436 -0.60 -13.93 18.35
C ILE A 436 -0.74 -13.61 19.83
N ALA A 437 -1.01 -12.35 20.13
CA ALA A 437 -1.31 -11.89 21.49
C ALA A 437 -2.79 -12.12 21.80
N LEU A 438 -3.10 -12.78 22.89
CA LEU A 438 -4.47 -13.00 23.35
C LEU A 438 -4.73 -12.18 24.62
N GLY A 439 -5.67 -11.22 24.52
CA GLY A 439 -5.93 -10.27 25.61
C GLY A 439 -4.91 -9.12 25.70
N PRO A 440 -5.04 -8.24 26.73
CA PRO A 440 -4.30 -7.00 26.80
C PRO A 440 -2.83 -7.12 27.25
N SER A 441 -2.47 -8.22 27.91
CA SER A 441 -1.24 -8.32 28.73
C SER A 441 -0.04 -8.97 28.05
N ALA A 442 -0.01 -9.06 26.71
CA ALA A 442 1.08 -9.73 26.02
C ALA A 442 2.39 -8.91 26.01
N ASP A 443 3.54 -9.60 26.11
CA ASP A 443 4.86 -9.00 26.29
C ASP A 443 5.35 -8.24 25.01
N LEU A 444 5.93 -7.04 25.21
CA LEU A 444 6.46 -6.22 24.14
C LEU A 444 7.70 -6.84 23.48
N ALA A 445 8.51 -7.63 24.21
CA ALA A 445 9.69 -8.27 23.64
C ALA A 445 9.32 -9.25 22.51
N VAL A 446 8.15 -9.87 22.58
CA VAL A 446 7.70 -10.82 21.55
C VAL A 446 7.28 -10.08 20.27
N ILE A 447 6.74 -8.86 20.38
CA ILE A 447 6.49 -8.01 19.21
C ILE A 447 7.81 -7.64 18.55
N GLU A 448 8.82 -7.30 19.35
CA GLU A 448 10.17 -7.03 18.80
C GLU A 448 10.75 -8.26 18.11
N MET A 449 10.58 -9.47 18.66
CA MET A 449 10.98 -10.73 18.02
C MET A 449 10.30 -10.91 16.67
N SER A 450 8.99 -10.66 16.60
CA SER A 450 8.23 -10.74 15.35
C SER A 450 8.79 -9.74 14.31
N ASN A 451 8.94 -8.49 14.69
CA ASN A 451 9.40 -7.43 13.79
C ASN A 451 10.80 -7.69 13.24
N VAL A 452 11.76 -8.09 14.10
CA VAL A 452 13.17 -8.29 13.67
C VAL A 452 13.36 -9.55 12.83
N THR A 453 12.41 -10.50 12.89
CA THR A 453 12.45 -11.74 12.10
C THR A 453 11.55 -11.69 10.87
N GLY A 454 10.85 -10.56 10.62
CA GLY A 454 9.90 -10.43 9.51
C GLY A 454 8.61 -11.21 9.69
N GLY A 455 8.27 -11.55 10.93
CA GLY A 455 6.99 -12.16 11.24
C GLY A 455 5.86 -11.13 11.35
N ILE A 456 4.65 -11.61 11.49
CA ILE A 456 3.45 -10.80 11.67
C ILE A 456 2.99 -10.93 13.11
N HIS A 457 2.54 -9.84 13.72
CA HIS A 457 1.92 -9.88 15.03
C HIS A 457 0.46 -9.45 14.98
N PHE A 458 -0.38 -10.22 15.66
CA PHE A 458 -1.81 -9.97 15.76
C PHE A 458 -2.22 -9.81 17.21
N LEU A 459 -3.29 -9.06 17.43
CA LEU A 459 -3.98 -8.95 18.71
C LEU A 459 -5.37 -9.54 18.58
N ALA A 460 -5.68 -10.52 19.45
CA ALA A 460 -7.03 -11.02 19.64
C ALA A 460 -7.52 -10.63 21.04
N SER A 461 -8.64 -9.91 21.10
CA SER A 461 -9.25 -9.51 22.38
C SER A 461 -9.92 -10.70 23.06
N ASP A 462 -10.22 -10.55 24.34
CA ASP A 462 -11.02 -11.54 25.09
C ASP A 462 -12.48 -11.58 24.66
N GLU A 463 -12.94 -10.59 23.89
CA GLU A 463 -14.25 -10.50 23.28
C GLU A 463 -14.43 -11.55 22.19
N ALA A 464 -15.05 -12.68 22.53
CA ALA A 464 -15.20 -13.82 21.61
C ALA A 464 -15.98 -13.47 20.32
N GLN A 465 -16.92 -12.50 20.39
CA GLN A 465 -17.71 -12.04 19.24
C GLN A 465 -16.86 -11.35 18.15
N ASN A 466 -15.70 -10.84 18.49
CA ASN A 466 -14.82 -10.21 17.50
C ASN A 466 -14.15 -11.23 16.58
N ASN A 467 -14.16 -12.53 16.98
CA ASN A 467 -13.57 -13.65 16.24
C ASN A 467 -12.06 -13.49 15.92
N GLY A 468 -11.37 -12.57 16.61
CA GLY A 468 -10.02 -12.11 16.26
C GLY A 468 -8.98 -13.21 16.26
N LEU A 469 -9.12 -14.24 17.13
CA LEU A 469 -8.16 -15.34 17.20
C LEU A 469 -8.24 -16.29 15.98
N ILE A 470 -9.45 -16.58 15.52
CA ILE A 470 -9.68 -17.35 14.28
C ILE A 470 -9.15 -16.54 13.08
N ASP A 471 -9.45 -15.23 13.03
CA ASP A 471 -8.99 -14.34 11.98
C ASP A 471 -7.45 -14.26 11.93
N ALA A 472 -6.79 -14.18 13.10
CA ALA A 472 -5.33 -14.15 13.20
C ALA A 472 -4.68 -15.42 12.62
N PHE A 473 -5.18 -16.59 12.99
CA PHE A 473 -4.69 -17.85 12.41
C PHE A 473 -5.01 -17.96 10.92
N GLY A 474 -6.16 -17.43 10.48
CA GLY A 474 -6.55 -17.41 9.07
C GLY A 474 -5.66 -16.54 8.20
N ALA A 475 -5.04 -15.52 8.77
CA ALA A 475 -4.13 -14.62 8.08
C ALA A 475 -2.70 -15.19 7.93
N LEU A 476 -2.33 -16.25 8.66
CA LEU A 476 -1.03 -16.92 8.58
C LEU A 476 -0.94 -17.85 7.35
N THR A 477 -1.14 -17.28 6.18
CA THR A 477 -0.98 -18.01 4.91
C THR A 477 0.50 -18.00 4.49
N SER A 478 0.90 -18.94 3.62
CA SER A 478 2.27 -18.96 3.11
C SER A 478 2.63 -17.67 2.36
N GLY A 479 3.86 -17.21 2.52
CA GLY A 479 4.42 -16.06 1.78
C GLY A 479 4.75 -16.37 0.32
N ASN A 480 4.32 -17.53 -0.21
CA ASN A 480 4.56 -17.96 -1.59
C ASN A 480 3.66 -17.19 -2.57
N ALA A 481 4.14 -16.99 -3.78
CA ALA A 481 3.44 -16.24 -4.81
C ALA A 481 2.21 -16.95 -5.41
N ASP A 482 1.98 -18.22 -5.08
CA ASP A 482 0.84 -18.98 -5.61
C ASP A 482 -0.47 -18.59 -4.89
N ILE A 483 -1.14 -17.57 -5.43
CA ILE A 483 -2.42 -17.09 -4.93
C ILE A 483 -3.50 -18.19 -5.00
N SER A 484 -3.36 -19.20 -5.89
CA SER A 484 -4.36 -20.24 -6.05
C SER A 484 -4.46 -21.18 -4.86
N GLN A 485 -3.37 -21.33 -4.10
CA GLN A 485 -3.31 -22.15 -2.89
C GLN A 485 -3.68 -21.37 -1.61
N LYS A 486 -3.73 -20.05 -1.71
CA LYS A 486 -4.01 -19.18 -0.56
C LYS A 486 -5.45 -19.37 -0.07
N SER A 487 -5.60 -19.59 1.24
CA SER A 487 -6.92 -19.55 1.90
C SER A 487 -7.41 -18.11 1.96
N ILE A 488 -8.59 -17.86 1.40
CA ILE A 488 -9.22 -16.53 1.32
C ILE A 488 -10.41 -16.52 2.26
N GLN A 489 -10.43 -15.56 3.19
CA GLN A 489 -11.55 -15.39 4.10
C GLN A 489 -12.69 -14.63 3.40
N ILE A 490 -13.83 -15.31 3.27
CA ILE A 490 -15.03 -14.75 2.67
C ILE A 490 -15.83 -13.98 3.71
N GLU A 491 -16.06 -14.58 4.88
CA GLU A 491 -16.84 -13.99 5.96
C GLU A 491 -16.22 -14.33 7.31
N SER A 492 -16.26 -13.37 8.24
CA SER A 492 -15.96 -13.58 9.65
C SER A 492 -16.83 -12.66 10.49
N LYS A 493 -17.76 -13.26 11.22
CA LYS A 493 -18.75 -12.55 12.03
C LYS A 493 -19.01 -13.28 13.34
N GLY A 494 -19.17 -12.52 14.40
CA GLY A 494 -19.62 -13.04 15.71
C GLY A 494 -20.72 -12.18 16.30
N LEU A 495 -21.52 -12.75 17.17
CA LEU A 495 -22.60 -12.07 17.87
C LEU A 495 -22.91 -12.76 19.18
N THR A 496 -23.13 -11.98 20.24
CA THR A 496 -23.63 -12.48 21.52
C THR A 496 -25.15 -12.37 21.57
N LEU A 497 -25.83 -13.46 21.84
CA LEU A 497 -27.27 -13.60 21.78
C LEU A 497 -27.85 -14.14 23.08
N ASN A 498 -29.13 -13.85 23.33
CA ASN A 498 -29.90 -14.50 24.36
C ASN A 498 -30.55 -15.78 23.83
N ASN A 499 -30.98 -16.64 24.76
CA ASN A 499 -31.61 -17.89 24.45
C ASN A 499 -32.73 -17.78 23.42
N ASN A 500 -32.80 -18.73 22.48
CA ASN A 500 -33.74 -18.78 21.35
C ASN A 500 -33.62 -17.65 20.31
N HIS A 501 -32.70 -16.67 20.46
CA HIS A 501 -32.42 -15.69 19.40
C HIS A 501 -31.59 -16.31 18.27
N TRP A 502 -31.76 -15.76 17.08
CA TRP A 502 -31.11 -16.24 15.86
C TRP A 502 -30.08 -15.25 15.33
N MET A 503 -28.94 -15.79 14.92
CA MET A 503 -27.96 -15.11 14.08
C MET A 503 -28.14 -15.61 12.66
N ASN A 504 -28.75 -14.78 11.81
CA ASN A 504 -28.98 -15.10 10.41
C ASN A 504 -28.03 -14.28 9.53
N GLY A 505 -27.66 -14.85 8.40
CA GLY A 505 -26.86 -14.13 7.43
C GLY A 505 -26.68 -14.89 6.12
N THR A 506 -26.00 -14.23 5.21
CA THR A 506 -25.67 -14.75 3.89
C THR A 506 -24.18 -14.67 3.64
N VAL A 507 -23.65 -15.59 2.87
CA VAL A 507 -22.28 -15.64 2.39
C VAL A 507 -22.31 -15.76 0.88
N ILE A 508 -21.55 -14.93 0.19
CA ILE A 508 -21.52 -14.93 -1.27
C ILE A 508 -20.25 -15.66 -1.73
N ILE A 509 -20.44 -16.78 -2.39
CA ILE A 509 -19.39 -17.49 -3.11
C ILE A 509 -19.48 -17.05 -4.57
N ASP A 510 -18.52 -16.22 -5.02
CA ASP A 510 -18.46 -15.76 -6.40
C ASP A 510 -17.66 -16.73 -7.29
N SER A 511 -17.68 -16.49 -8.60
CA SER A 511 -17.04 -17.36 -9.59
C SER A 511 -15.51 -17.44 -9.48
N THR A 512 -14.86 -16.54 -8.72
CA THR A 512 -13.39 -16.53 -8.55
C THR A 512 -12.91 -17.45 -7.44
N VAL A 513 -13.79 -17.87 -6.54
CA VAL A 513 -13.50 -18.74 -5.41
C VAL A 513 -14.45 -19.94 -5.39
N GLY A 514 -14.29 -20.88 -4.48
CA GLY A 514 -15.19 -22.01 -4.30
C GLY A 514 -14.46 -23.31 -3.95
N LYS A 515 -13.18 -23.47 -4.34
CA LYS A 515 -12.42 -24.68 -4.03
C LYS A 515 -12.16 -24.77 -2.53
N ASP A 516 -12.33 -25.98 -1.98
CA ASP A 516 -12.10 -26.29 -0.56
C ASP A 516 -12.85 -25.32 0.39
N THR A 517 -14.10 -24.97 0.04
CA THR A 517 -14.90 -24.06 0.85
C THR A 517 -15.23 -24.67 2.21
N PHE A 518 -15.00 -23.91 3.27
CA PHE A 518 -15.09 -24.34 4.65
C PHE A 518 -15.88 -23.33 5.48
N PHE A 519 -16.97 -23.78 6.10
CA PHE A 519 -17.77 -23.01 7.05
C PHE A 519 -17.47 -23.50 8.45
N LEU A 520 -16.92 -22.64 9.29
CA LEU A 520 -16.65 -22.91 10.69
C LEU A 520 -17.62 -22.15 11.58
N ILE A 521 -18.27 -22.83 12.47
CA ILE A 521 -19.13 -22.26 13.52
C ILE A 521 -18.50 -22.56 14.87
N THR A 522 -18.36 -21.55 15.73
CA THR A 522 -17.92 -21.71 17.11
C THR A 522 -18.93 -21.14 18.09
N TRP A 523 -18.90 -21.63 19.33
CA TRP A 523 -19.74 -21.14 20.42
C TRP A 523 -19.00 -21.17 21.76
N VAL A 524 -19.48 -20.39 22.74
CA VAL A 524 -18.86 -20.32 24.08
C VAL A 524 -19.55 -21.23 25.04
N GLY A 525 -20.85 -21.22 25.10
CA GLY A 525 -21.65 -22.00 26.07
C GLY A 525 -22.19 -23.31 25.52
N GLN A 526 -23.40 -23.32 25.03
CA GLN A 526 -24.11 -24.49 24.51
C GLN A 526 -24.11 -24.56 22.99
N GLN A 527 -24.10 -25.79 22.48
CA GLN A 527 -24.16 -26.03 21.04
C GLN A 527 -25.44 -25.40 20.42
N PRO A 528 -25.29 -24.49 19.47
CA PRO A 528 -26.43 -23.89 18.80
C PRO A 528 -27.17 -24.85 17.87
N THR A 529 -28.41 -24.51 17.50
CA THR A 529 -29.02 -25.11 16.30
C THR A 529 -28.38 -24.48 15.08
N ILE A 530 -27.87 -25.29 14.18
CA ILE A 530 -27.13 -24.83 13.00
C ILE A 530 -27.87 -25.25 11.75
N SER A 531 -28.17 -24.30 10.86
CA SER A 531 -28.69 -24.54 9.52
C SER A 531 -27.83 -23.83 8.50
N LEU A 532 -27.47 -24.51 7.43
CA LEU A 532 -26.77 -23.99 6.26
C LEU A 532 -27.48 -24.43 5.00
N LEU A 533 -27.87 -23.50 4.13
CA LEU A 533 -28.51 -23.75 2.86
C LEU A 533 -27.58 -23.34 1.72
N ASP A 534 -27.50 -24.18 0.68
CA ASP A 534 -26.81 -23.82 -0.56
C ASP A 534 -27.59 -22.78 -1.38
N PRO A 535 -27.08 -22.25 -2.49
CA PRO A 535 -27.76 -21.26 -3.31
C PRO A 535 -29.12 -21.74 -3.90
N ASN A 536 -29.35 -23.03 -3.93
CA ASN A 536 -30.64 -23.61 -4.38
C ASN A 536 -31.62 -23.84 -3.22
N GLY A 537 -31.26 -23.45 -1.99
CA GLY A 537 -32.07 -23.68 -0.80
C GLY A 537 -31.96 -25.11 -0.23
N THR A 538 -30.99 -25.91 -0.71
CA THR A 538 -30.77 -27.29 -0.22
C THR A 538 -30.06 -27.28 1.11
N PRO A 539 -30.57 -27.94 2.17
CA PRO A 539 -29.91 -28.05 3.44
C PRO A 539 -28.61 -28.85 3.34
N MET A 540 -27.53 -28.31 3.90
CA MET A 540 -26.24 -28.97 3.98
C MET A 540 -26.10 -29.74 5.28
N LYS A 541 -25.49 -30.93 5.19
CA LYS A 541 -25.20 -31.74 6.39
C LYS A 541 -23.90 -31.26 7.04
N ILE A 542 -23.91 -31.06 8.36
CA ILE A 542 -22.71 -30.77 9.14
C ILE A 542 -21.70 -31.91 8.98
N SER A 543 -20.48 -31.56 8.56
CA SER A 543 -19.40 -32.54 8.36
C SER A 543 -18.91 -33.11 9.70
N THR A 544 -18.69 -32.22 10.65
CA THR A 544 -18.18 -32.59 11.97
C THR A 544 -18.73 -31.64 13.04
N VAL A 545 -19.07 -32.22 14.20
CA VAL A 545 -19.35 -31.50 15.45
C VAL A 545 -18.31 -31.92 16.48
N ASP A 546 -17.54 -30.99 16.97
CA ASP A 546 -16.58 -31.18 18.07
C ASP A 546 -17.09 -30.46 19.31
N ALA A 547 -17.88 -31.17 20.11
CA ALA A 547 -18.48 -30.59 21.30
C ALA A 547 -17.44 -30.22 22.36
N ALA A 548 -16.31 -30.95 22.43
CA ALA A 548 -15.23 -30.67 23.38
C ALA A 548 -14.55 -29.33 23.09
N SER A 549 -14.33 -29.01 21.82
CA SER A 549 -13.77 -27.74 21.41
C SER A 549 -14.83 -26.68 21.08
N LYS A 550 -16.11 -27.01 21.29
CA LYS A 550 -17.26 -26.10 21.04
C LYS A 550 -17.23 -25.53 19.64
N MET A 551 -17.08 -26.36 18.63
CA MET A 551 -17.07 -25.98 17.22
C MET A 551 -17.75 -27.02 16.34
N ALA A 552 -18.27 -26.55 15.20
CA ALA A 552 -18.78 -27.40 14.14
C ALA A 552 -18.36 -26.83 12.80
N TYR A 553 -18.19 -27.70 11.78
CA TYR A 553 -17.84 -27.23 10.47
C TYR A 553 -18.48 -28.02 9.35
N PHE A 554 -18.63 -27.35 8.20
CA PHE A 554 -19.02 -27.91 6.92
C PHE A 554 -17.82 -27.78 5.99
N SER A 555 -17.31 -28.89 5.47
CA SER A 555 -16.34 -28.91 4.39
C SER A 555 -17.08 -29.24 3.10
N ILE A 556 -17.07 -28.36 2.14
CA ILE A 556 -17.75 -28.54 0.87
C ILE A 556 -16.83 -29.27 -0.09
N PRO A 557 -17.14 -30.50 -0.50
CA PRO A 557 -16.28 -31.26 -1.43
C PRO A 557 -16.18 -30.59 -2.80
N GLY A 558 -14.95 -30.54 -3.35
CA GLY A 558 -14.69 -29.97 -4.67
C GLY A 558 -14.83 -28.45 -4.68
N THR A 559 -15.59 -27.93 -5.67
CA THR A 559 -15.88 -26.50 -5.81
C THR A 559 -17.28 -26.21 -5.36
N ALA A 560 -17.46 -25.31 -4.40
CA ALA A 560 -18.75 -24.84 -3.93
C ALA A 560 -19.54 -24.16 -5.04
N LYS A 561 -20.87 -24.28 -5.00
CA LYS A 561 -21.77 -23.59 -5.94
C LYS A 561 -21.64 -22.08 -5.80
N VAL A 562 -21.49 -21.41 -6.91
CA VAL A 562 -21.57 -19.94 -7.00
C VAL A 562 -22.95 -19.46 -6.60
N GLY A 563 -23.02 -18.40 -5.82
CA GLY A 563 -24.26 -17.78 -5.39
C GLY A 563 -24.32 -17.47 -3.90
N VAL A 564 -25.53 -17.20 -3.42
CA VAL A 564 -25.78 -16.78 -2.03
C VAL A 564 -26.08 -18.02 -1.17
N TRP A 565 -25.19 -18.30 -0.22
CA TRP A 565 -25.36 -19.30 0.81
C TRP A 565 -26.01 -18.66 2.03
N THR A 566 -26.99 -19.32 2.64
CA THR A 566 -27.73 -18.78 3.79
C THR A 566 -27.43 -19.63 5.04
N TYR A 567 -27.07 -18.97 6.15
CA TYR A 567 -26.88 -19.62 7.43
C TYR A 567 -27.83 -19.06 8.50
N SER A 568 -28.21 -19.93 9.44
CA SER A 568 -29.01 -19.59 10.59
C SER A 568 -28.50 -20.35 11.82
N LEU A 569 -28.11 -19.61 12.86
CA LEU A 569 -27.57 -20.13 14.10
C LEU A 569 -28.47 -19.69 15.26
N GLN A 570 -29.04 -20.62 16.03
CA GLN A 570 -29.89 -20.30 17.18
C GLN A 570 -29.19 -20.51 18.48
N ALA A 571 -29.09 -19.50 19.31
CA ALA A 571 -28.54 -19.61 20.66
C ALA A 571 -29.44 -20.49 21.55
N LYS A 572 -28.82 -21.30 22.40
CA LYS A 572 -29.47 -22.20 23.35
C LYS A 572 -29.30 -21.80 24.81
N ALA A 573 -28.59 -20.71 25.06
CA ALA A 573 -28.38 -20.11 26.37
C ALA A 573 -28.42 -18.60 26.28
N ASN A 574 -28.58 -17.95 27.42
CA ASN A 574 -28.45 -16.49 27.51
C ASN A 574 -26.97 -16.09 27.45
N SER A 575 -26.69 -14.93 26.87
CA SER A 575 -25.34 -14.42 26.68
C SER A 575 -24.43 -15.39 25.92
N GLU A 576 -25.02 -16.15 24.96
CA GLU A 576 -24.28 -17.10 24.11
C GLU A 576 -23.59 -16.39 22.97
N THR A 577 -22.29 -16.53 22.91
CA THR A 577 -21.51 -15.99 21.78
C THR A 577 -21.36 -17.05 20.70
N LEU A 578 -21.87 -16.73 19.52
CA LEU A 578 -21.76 -17.54 18.32
C LEU A 578 -20.89 -16.83 17.29
N THR A 579 -20.02 -17.57 16.59
CA THR A 579 -19.26 -17.03 15.46
C THR A 579 -19.39 -17.91 14.24
N ILE A 580 -19.24 -17.30 13.08
CA ILE A 580 -19.10 -17.98 11.79
C ILE A 580 -17.90 -17.44 11.04
N THR A 581 -17.09 -18.34 10.51
CA THR A 581 -15.97 -18.01 9.60
C THR A 581 -16.10 -18.84 8.35
N VAL A 582 -15.94 -18.22 7.20
CA VAL A 582 -16.03 -18.92 5.92
C VAL A 582 -14.78 -18.62 5.11
N ASN A 583 -14.10 -19.68 4.70
CA ASN A 583 -12.91 -19.61 3.85
C ASN A 583 -13.10 -20.42 2.59
N SER A 584 -12.40 -20.00 1.55
CA SER A 584 -12.37 -20.70 0.27
C SER A 584 -11.01 -20.48 -0.41
N ARG A 585 -10.68 -21.27 -1.41
CA ARG A 585 -9.54 -21.06 -2.29
C ARG A 585 -10.01 -20.62 -3.66
N ALA A 586 -9.09 -20.19 -4.53
CA ALA A 586 -9.41 -19.85 -5.91
C ALA A 586 -10.15 -21.02 -6.59
N ALA A 587 -11.19 -20.71 -7.36
CA ALA A 587 -12.00 -21.72 -8.04
C ALA A 587 -11.15 -22.60 -8.99
N ASN A 588 -10.21 -21.97 -9.68
CA ASN A 588 -9.21 -22.64 -10.52
C ASN A 588 -7.95 -21.76 -10.63
N SER A 589 -6.87 -22.31 -11.19
CA SER A 589 -5.58 -21.61 -11.32
C SER A 589 -5.56 -20.54 -12.42
N SER A 590 -6.53 -20.53 -13.33
CA SER A 590 -6.58 -19.62 -14.48
C SER A 590 -7.34 -18.31 -14.17
N VAL A 591 -8.14 -18.29 -13.11
CA VAL A 591 -8.92 -17.10 -12.70
C VAL A 591 -8.37 -16.59 -11.38
N ALA A 592 -7.84 -15.39 -11.40
CA ALA A 592 -7.36 -14.75 -10.18
C ALA A 592 -8.53 -14.46 -9.23
N PRO A 593 -8.43 -14.86 -7.95
CA PRO A 593 -9.47 -14.56 -6.98
C PRO A 593 -9.48 -13.08 -6.60
N ILE A 594 -10.65 -12.60 -6.16
CA ILE A 594 -10.76 -11.30 -5.50
C ILE A 594 -10.14 -11.42 -4.12
N THR A 595 -9.20 -10.51 -3.81
CA THR A 595 -8.51 -10.43 -2.51
C THR A 595 -8.67 -9.07 -1.89
N VAL A 596 -8.60 -9.01 -0.57
CA VAL A 596 -8.54 -7.77 0.22
C VAL A 596 -7.29 -7.80 1.08
N ASN A 597 -6.52 -6.72 1.05
CA ASN A 597 -5.39 -6.52 1.93
C ASN A 597 -5.66 -5.31 2.83
N ALA A 598 -5.54 -5.50 4.14
CA ALA A 598 -5.72 -4.45 5.12
C ALA A 598 -4.36 -3.98 5.65
N LYS A 599 -4.08 -2.68 5.56
CA LYS A 599 -2.80 -2.08 5.96
C LYS A 599 -3.02 -0.78 6.70
N MET A 600 -1.99 -0.31 7.40
CA MET A 600 -1.94 0.99 8.05
C MET A 600 -0.68 1.73 7.61
N ASN A 601 -0.70 3.06 7.73
CA ASN A 601 0.49 3.86 7.40
C ASN A 601 1.61 3.72 8.44
N LYS A 602 1.29 3.30 9.68
CA LYS A 602 2.24 3.16 10.81
C LYS A 602 1.81 2.03 11.73
N ASP A 603 2.76 1.39 12.41
CA ASP A 603 2.48 0.38 13.44
C ASP A 603 2.36 0.99 14.84
N THR A 604 2.86 2.20 15.01
CA THR A 604 2.77 2.96 16.25
C THR A 604 2.29 4.37 15.97
N ASN A 605 1.41 4.87 16.80
CA ASN A 605 0.93 6.24 16.71
C ASN A 605 0.88 6.91 18.07
N SER A 606 1.03 8.22 18.08
CA SER A 606 0.91 9.05 19.30
C SER A 606 -0.28 9.98 19.14
N PHE A 607 -1.20 9.94 20.10
CA PHE A 607 -2.30 10.90 20.14
C PHE A 607 -1.77 12.34 20.15
N PRO A 608 -2.37 13.28 19.40
CA PRO A 608 -3.62 13.19 18.65
C PRO A 608 -3.44 12.86 17.15
N SER A 609 -2.26 12.39 16.71
CA SER A 609 -2.03 12.10 15.30
C SER A 609 -2.99 11.04 14.78
N PRO A 610 -3.56 11.21 13.56
CA PRO A 610 -4.42 10.20 12.96
C PRO A 610 -3.63 9.00 12.46
N MET A 611 -4.23 7.82 12.52
CA MET A 611 -3.81 6.64 11.79
C MET A 611 -4.51 6.62 10.42
N ILE A 612 -3.82 6.29 9.36
CA ILE A 612 -4.44 6.06 8.06
C ILE A 612 -4.58 4.55 7.86
N VAL A 613 -5.81 4.14 7.59
CA VAL A 613 -6.15 2.75 7.28
C VAL A 613 -6.34 2.62 5.77
N TYR A 614 -5.74 1.60 5.18
CA TYR A 614 -5.85 1.26 3.76
C TYR A 614 -6.48 -0.11 3.59
N ALA A 615 -7.42 -0.22 2.67
CA ALA A 615 -7.98 -1.47 2.20
C ALA A 615 -7.77 -1.57 0.68
N GLU A 616 -6.91 -2.45 0.25
CA GLU A 616 -6.64 -2.71 -1.16
C GLU A 616 -7.49 -3.89 -1.64
N ILE A 617 -8.31 -3.68 -2.67
CA ILE A 617 -9.19 -4.70 -3.23
C ILE A 617 -8.79 -4.97 -4.67
N LEU A 618 -8.34 -6.18 -4.93
CA LEU A 618 -7.79 -6.58 -6.22
C LEU A 618 -8.43 -7.89 -6.71
N GLN A 619 -8.55 -8.04 -8.03
CA GLN A 619 -8.70 -9.32 -8.69
C GLN A 619 -7.40 -9.64 -9.43
N GLY A 620 -6.54 -10.48 -8.83
CA GLY A 620 -5.14 -10.58 -9.24
C GLY A 620 -4.43 -9.24 -9.04
N ASN A 621 -4.05 -8.58 -10.12
CA ASN A 621 -3.45 -7.23 -10.09
C ASN A 621 -4.42 -6.12 -10.57
N ILE A 622 -5.67 -6.47 -10.89
CA ILE A 622 -6.67 -5.53 -11.40
C ILE A 622 -7.43 -4.93 -10.23
N PRO A 623 -7.48 -3.59 -10.07
CA PRO A 623 -8.19 -2.94 -8.99
C PRO A 623 -9.70 -3.08 -9.13
N ILE A 624 -10.37 -3.23 -7.99
CA ILE A 624 -11.83 -3.25 -7.90
C ILE A 624 -12.30 -1.93 -7.33
N LEU A 625 -13.14 -1.25 -8.09
CA LEU A 625 -13.68 0.06 -7.77
C LEU A 625 -15.14 -0.02 -7.33
N GLY A 626 -15.59 0.96 -6.56
CA GLY A 626 -16.98 1.08 -6.14
C GLY A 626 -17.44 0.01 -5.14
N ALA A 627 -16.50 -0.72 -4.51
CA ALA A 627 -16.85 -1.64 -3.44
C ALA A 627 -17.23 -0.87 -2.16
N ASN A 628 -18.11 -1.44 -1.35
CA ASN A 628 -18.37 -0.96 -0.01
C ASN A 628 -17.36 -1.57 0.95
N VAL A 629 -16.60 -0.72 1.63
CA VAL A 629 -15.55 -1.13 2.55
C VAL A 629 -15.85 -0.63 3.95
N THR A 630 -15.83 -1.54 4.91
CA THR A 630 -15.97 -1.26 6.34
C THR A 630 -14.71 -1.70 7.05
N ALA A 631 -14.02 -0.76 7.68
CA ALA A 631 -12.81 -1.02 8.47
C ALA A 631 -13.02 -0.46 9.87
N PHE A 632 -13.70 -1.10 10.77
CA PHE A 632 -14.16 -0.52 12.06
C PHE A 632 -14.73 0.92 11.91
N ILE A 633 -14.63 1.47 10.70
CA ILE A 633 -15.08 2.77 10.22
C ILE A 633 -15.54 2.55 8.79
N GLU A 634 -16.73 3.02 8.43
CA GLU A 634 -17.20 3.01 7.03
C GLU A 634 -16.33 3.95 6.19
N SER A 635 -15.84 3.46 5.06
CA SER A 635 -15.13 4.28 4.09
C SER A 635 -15.58 3.93 2.67
N SER A 636 -15.84 4.97 1.88
CA SER A 636 -16.12 4.87 0.44
C SER A 636 -15.15 5.70 -0.41
N ALA A 637 -14.06 6.20 0.18
CA ALA A 637 -13.11 7.09 -0.50
C ALA A 637 -11.91 6.31 -1.04
N ASP A 638 -11.65 6.48 -2.34
CA ASP A 638 -10.44 6.02 -3.02
C ASP A 638 -9.38 7.15 -2.94
N THR A 639 -8.18 6.87 -2.41
CA THR A 639 -7.13 7.87 -2.17
C THR A 639 -6.43 8.29 -3.46
N PHE A 640 -6.20 7.33 -4.35
CA PHE A 640 -5.71 7.55 -5.70
C PHE A 640 -6.83 7.14 -6.63
N LYS A 641 -7.30 8.09 -7.40
CA LYS A 641 -8.44 7.85 -8.28
C LYS A 641 -8.21 6.61 -9.14
N ASP A 642 -9.10 5.61 -8.94
CA ASP A 642 -9.16 4.38 -9.73
C ASP A 642 -8.01 3.35 -9.48
N ASP A 643 -7.39 3.30 -8.31
CA ASP A 643 -6.35 2.31 -7.95
C ASP A 643 -6.83 1.15 -7.06
N GLY A 644 -8.12 1.18 -6.66
CA GLY A 644 -8.72 0.14 -5.83
C GLY A 644 -8.27 0.17 -4.36
N VAL A 645 -7.59 1.23 -3.92
CA VAL A 645 -7.17 1.40 -2.53
C VAL A 645 -8.10 2.38 -1.81
N TYR A 646 -8.87 1.85 -0.89
CA TYR A 646 -9.78 2.61 -0.04
C TYR A 646 -9.07 3.02 1.23
N SER A 647 -9.09 4.30 1.57
CA SER A 647 -8.38 4.82 2.74
C SER A 647 -9.25 5.71 3.61
N ARG A 648 -8.94 5.73 4.91
CA ARG A 648 -9.56 6.63 5.86
C ARG A 648 -8.66 6.93 7.05
N TYR A 649 -8.78 8.15 7.58
CA TYR A 649 -8.18 8.51 8.86
C TYR A 649 -8.94 7.87 10.02
N PHE A 650 -8.21 7.28 10.95
CA PHE A 650 -8.73 6.77 12.20
C PHE A 650 -8.20 7.62 13.36
N THR A 651 -9.11 8.19 14.12
CA THR A 651 -8.81 9.09 15.26
C THR A 651 -9.57 8.73 16.52
N ALA A 652 -10.48 7.76 16.44
CA ALA A 652 -11.34 7.37 17.57
C ALA A 652 -10.60 6.41 18.53
N TYR A 653 -9.49 6.87 19.09
CA TYR A 653 -8.75 6.11 20.09
C TYR A 653 -9.47 6.16 21.44
N SER A 654 -9.76 5.01 22.01
CA SER A 654 -10.44 4.89 23.32
C SER A 654 -9.46 4.90 24.50
N GLU A 655 -8.28 4.32 24.33
CA GLU A 655 -7.30 4.14 25.40
C GLU A 655 -5.89 3.95 24.84
N ASN A 656 -4.87 4.13 25.69
CA ASN A 656 -3.50 3.75 25.37
C ASN A 656 -3.42 2.24 25.28
N GLY A 657 -2.79 1.71 24.22
CA GLY A 657 -2.67 0.27 24.07
C GLY A 657 -2.65 -0.17 22.63
N ARG A 658 -2.98 -1.45 22.44
CA ARG A 658 -2.95 -2.12 21.14
C ARG A 658 -4.33 -2.13 20.51
N TYR A 659 -4.33 -1.96 19.21
CA TYR A 659 -5.52 -2.01 18.36
C TYR A 659 -5.32 -3.03 17.26
N SER A 660 -6.39 -3.69 16.81
CA SER A 660 -6.40 -4.55 15.66
C SER A 660 -7.25 -3.95 14.54
N LEU A 661 -6.85 -4.16 13.31
CA LEU A 661 -7.57 -3.73 12.12
C LEU A 661 -8.26 -4.92 11.47
N LYS A 662 -9.57 -4.82 11.25
CA LYS A 662 -10.34 -5.76 10.45
C LYS A 662 -11.08 -5.01 9.36
N VAL A 663 -10.94 -5.46 8.12
CA VAL A 663 -11.60 -4.87 6.96
C VAL A 663 -12.57 -5.87 6.39
N ARG A 664 -13.76 -5.40 6.05
CA ARG A 664 -14.76 -6.13 5.28
C ARG A 664 -15.09 -5.37 4.01
N ALA A 665 -14.98 -6.03 2.87
CA ALA A 665 -15.35 -5.49 1.58
C ALA A 665 -16.45 -6.31 0.95
N HIS A 666 -17.43 -5.65 0.34
CA HIS A 666 -18.50 -6.31 -0.42
C HIS A 666 -18.87 -5.47 -1.65
N ALA A 667 -19.46 -6.12 -2.64
CA ALA A 667 -19.90 -5.45 -3.85
C ALA A 667 -20.97 -4.39 -3.54
N GLY A 668 -20.75 -3.17 -4.03
CA GLY A 668 -21.72 -2.08 -4.06
C GLY A 668 -22.50 -2.04 -5.39
N ALA A 669 -23.40 -1.08 -5.53
CA ALA A 669 -24.23 -0.93 -6.73
C ALA A 669 -23.41 -0.67 -8.02
N ASN A 670 -22.22 -0.09 -7.90
CA ASN A 670 -21.36 0.29 -9.03
C ASN A 670 -20.01 -0.42 -9.00
N THR A 671 -19.93 -1.60 -8.38
CA THR A 671 -18.68 -2.33 -8.27
C THR A 671 -18.29 -2.92 -9.61
N ALA A 672 -17.08 -2.60 -10.06
CA ALA A 672 -16.53 -3.08 -11.31
C ALA A 672 -15.04 -3.32 -11.19
N ALA A 673 -14.55 -4.38 -11.82
CA ALA A 673 -13.12 -4.49 -12.13
C ALA A 673 -12.83 -3.52 -13.27
N ARG A 674 -11.89 -2.61 -13.06
CA ARG A 674 -11.51 -1.65 -14.08
C ARG A 674 -10.05 -1.87 -14.44
N ASN A 675 -9.79 -2.12 -15.70
CA ASN A 675 -8.42 -2.09 -16.17
C ASN A 675 -7.84 -0.72 -15.88
N LEU A 676 -6.82 -0.66 -15.02
CA LEU A 676 -6.07 0.55 -14.79
C LEU A 676 -5.57 1.07 -16.11
N ARG A 677 -5.83 2.33 -16.34
CA ARG A 677 -5.32 3.03 -17.52
C ARG A 677 -3.81 2.93 -17.55
N HIS A 678 -3.22 3.18 -16.43
CA HIS A 678 -1.80 3.12 -16.15
C HIS A 678 -1.58 3.01 -14.63
N PRO A 679 -0.64 2.19 -14.14
CA PRO A 679 -0.21 2.27 -12.76
C PRO A 679 0.30 3.69 -12.48
N PRO A 680 -0.04 4.32 -11.36
CA PRO A 680 0.66 5.52 -10.92
C PRO A 680 2.12 5.16 -10.60
N ASN A 681 3.02 6.14 -10.64
CA ASN A 681 4.44 5.97 -10.31
C ASN A 681 5.12 4.91 -11.18
N ARG A 682 5.31 5.24 -12.44
CA ARG A 682 5.91 4.36 -13.44
C ARG A 682 6.91 5.11 -14.28
N ALA A 683 7.80 4.39 -14.97
CA ALA A 683 8.67 4.97 -15.97
C ALA A 683 7.87 5.52 -17.16
N ALA A 684 8.20 6.73 -17.59
CA ALA A 684 7.59 7.35 -18.76
C ALA A 684 7.87 6.53 -20.03
N TYR A 685 6.81 6.26 -20.80
CA TYR A 685 6.97 5.67 -22.12
C TYR A 685 7.50 6.73 -23.11
N ILE A 686 8.61 6.44 -23.74
CA ILE A 686 9.23 7.31 -24.73
C ILE A 686 8.64 6.97 -26.10
N PRO A 687 7.86 7.86 -26.74
CA PRO A 687 7.19 7.55 -28.00
C PRO A 687 8.17 7.45 -29.18
N GLY A 688 9.38 7.89 -29.01
CA GLY A 688 10.47 7.88 -29.96
C GLY A 688 11.49 8.98 -29.64
N TRP A 689 12.56 9.01 -30.39
CA TRP A 689 13.68 9.89 -30.21
C TRP A 689 13.85 10.83 -31.40
N VAL A 690 14.25 12.07 -31.15
CA VAL A 690 14.76 12.93 -32.24
C VAL A 690 16.27 12.67 -32.36
N VAL A 691 16.69 12.11 -33.51
CA VAL A 691 18.07 11.81 -33.83
C VAL A 691 18.43 12.55 -35.11
N ASN A 692 19.42 13.45 -35.05
CA ASN A 692 19.81 14.28 -36.20
C ASN A 692 18.63 15.02 -36.87
N GLY A 693 17.71 15.56 -36.05
CA GLY A 693 16.52 16.26 -36.50
C GLY A 693 15.41 15.40 -37.13
N LYS A 694 15.55 14.08 -37.09
CA LYS A 694 14.53 13.13 -37.55
C LYS A 694 13.97 12.35 -36.39
N ILE A 695 12.66 12.07 -36.43
CA ILE A 695 12.00 11.24 -35.38
C ILE A 695 12.16 9.78 -35.72
N GLU A 696 12.79 9.05 -34.82
CA GLU A 696 12.82 7.59 -34.76
C GLU A 696 11.76 7.13 -33.75
N GLY A 697 10.59 6.71 -34.26
CA GLY A 697 9.45 6.31 -33.40
C GLY A 697 9.64 4.92 -32.82
N ASN A 698 9.26 4.77 -31.56
CA ASN A 698 9.10 3.46 -30.91
C ASN A 698 7.77 2.82 -31.34
N PRO A 699 7.61 1.50 -31.22
CA PRO A 699 6.33 0.82 -31.47
C PRO A 699 5.21 1.48 -30.68
N PRO A 700 4.04 1.75 -31.29
CA PRO A 700 2.94 2.37 -30.57
C PRO A 700 2.52 1.47 -29.38
N ARG A 701 2.36 2.11 -28.24
CA ARG A 701 1.89 1.42 -27.03
C ARG A 701 0.43 0.98 -27.25
N PRO A 702 0.08 -0.29 -26.99
CA PRO A 702 -1.31 -0.72 -27.08
C PRO A 702 -2.22 0.14 -26.23
N GLU A 703 -3.29 0.66 -26.79
CA GLU A 703 -4.29 1.41 -26.04
C GLU A 703 -5.02 0.45 -25.09
N ILE A 704 -5.09 0.81 -23.81
CA ILE A 704 -6.01 0.14 -22.89
C ILE A 704 -7.41 0.63 -23.22
N ASN A 705 -8.30 -0.29 -23.59
CA ASN A 705 -9.70 0.05 -23.76
C ASN A 705 -10.29 0.42 -22.39
N LYS A 706 -10.47 1.72 -22.17
CA LYS A 706 -10.98 2.30 -20.92
C LYS A 706 -12.41 1.87 -20.59
N ASP A 707 -13.13 1.42 -21.59
CA ASP A 707 -14.55 1.09 -21.51
C ASP A 707 -14.82 -0.37 -21.14
N THR A 708 -13.77 -1.21 -21.04
CA THR A 708 -13.90 -2.56 -20.47
C THR A 708 -14.00 -2.48 -18.94
N GLN A 709 -15.14 -2.01 -18.47
CA GLN A 709 -15.63 -2.31 -17.12
C GLN A 709 -16.24 -3.70 -17.16
N THR A 710 -15.62 -4.65 -16.50
CA THR A 710 -16.27 -5.93 -16.22
C THR A 710 -17.10 -5.73 -14.96
N ASN A 711 -18.43 -5.66 -15.12
CA ASN A 711 -19.32 -5.69 -13.97
C ASN A 711 -19.03 -6.96 -13.18
N LEU A 712 -18.70 -6.80 -11.92
CA LEU A 712 -18.43 -7.93 -11.05
C LEU A 712 -19.72 -8.48 -10.49
N GLU A 713 -19.75 -9.80 -10.36
CA GLU A 713 -20.75 -10.47 -9.53
C GLU A 713 -20.63 -10.00 -8.08
N SER A 714 -21.68 -10.15 -7.30
CA SER A 714 -21.63 -9.85 -5.87
C SER A 714 -20.54 -10.69 -5.20
N PHE A 715 -19.74 -10.07 -4.36
CA PHE A 715 -18.71 -10.73 -3.55
C PHE A 715 -18.68 -10.20 -2.12
N THR A 716 -18.11 -10.98 -1.22
CA THR A 716 -17.75 -10.55 0.15
C THR A 716 -16.36 -11.05 0.48
N ARG A 717 -15.53 -10.22 1.12
CA ARG A 717 -14.20 -10.58 1.61
C ARG A 717 -13.95 -9.92 2.94
N THR A 718 -13.20 -10.61 3.79
CA THR A 718 -12.74 -10.10 5.07
C THR A 718 -11.23 -10.28 5.17
N ALA A 719 -10.54 -9.28 5.71
CA ALA A 719 -9.11 -9.36 5.99
C ALA A 719 -8.80 -8.68 7.32
N ILE A 720 -7.72 -9.11 7.97
CA ILE A 720 -7.16 -8.42 9.11
C ILE A 720 -5.78 -7.85 8.76
N GLY A 721 -5.47 -6.67 9.31
CA GLY A 721 -4.14 -6.08 9.29
C GLY A 721 -3.35 -6.44 10.54
N SER A 722 -2.06 -6.11 10.56
CA SER A 722 -1.23 -6.20 11.76
C SER A 722 -1.83 -5.36 12.89
N ALA A 723 -1.52 -5.70 14.14
CA ALA A 723 -1.88 -4.86 15.27
C ALA A 723 -1.03 -3.58 15.27
N PHE A 724 -1.58 -2.49 15.80
CA PHE A 724 -0.85 -1.24 16.00
C PHE A 724 -0.97 -0.74 17.44
N VAL A 725 -0.06 0.13 17.87
CA VAL A 725 0.01 0.66 19.23
C VAL A 725 -0.30 2.15 19.22
N VAL A 726 -1.15 2.59 20.13
CA VAL A 726 -1.43 4.02 20.38
C VAL A 726 -0.95 4.41 21.77
N SER A 727 -0.29 5.55 21.86
CA SER A 727 0.25 6.12 23.10
C SER A 727 -0.15 7.58 23.28
N ASN A 728 0.10 8.10 24.50
CA ASN A 728 -0.12 9.50 24.86
C ASN A 728 -1.59 9.97 24.81
N ILE A 729 -2.56 9.05 24.87
CA ILE A 729 -3.95 9.44 25.11
C ILE A 729 -4.02 9.97 26.56
N PRO A 730 -4.51 11.21 26.78
CA PRO A 730 -4.58 11.79 28.11
C PRO A 730 -5.51 10.94 29.00
N THR A 731 -4.98 10.44 30.11
CA THR A 731 -5.76 9.80 31.16
C THR A 731 -6.35 10.89 32.02
N LEU A 732 -7.29 11.68 31.53
CA LEU A 732 -8.10 12.54 32.38
C LEU A 732 -9.22 11.70 32.98
N PRO A 733 -9.51 11.85 34.27
CA PRO A 733 -10.67 11.19 34.87
C PRO A 733 -11.94 11.77 34.23
N PHE A 734 -12.54 10.99 33.37
CA PHE A 734 -13.78 11.28 32.64
C PHE A 734 -14.98 11.52 33.59
N ILE A 735 -14.81 11.27 34.89
CA ILE A 735 -15.87 11.30 35.90
C ILE A 735 -16.31 12.72 36.29
N ASP A 736 -15.43 13.72 36.19
CA ASP A 736 -15.78 15.09 36.60
C ASP A 736 -16.46 15.94 35.50
N ILE A 737 -16.42 15.52 34.26
CA ILE A 737 -17.05 16.25 33.15
C ILE A 737 -18.54 15.89 32.98
N LEU A 738 -18.94 14.71 33.43
CA LEU A 738 -20.33 14.21 33.33
C LEU A 738 -21.28 14.85 34.32
N ASN A 739 -20.79 15.55 35.34
CA ASN A 739 -21.63 16.20 36.37
C ASN A 739 -21.89 17.70 36.13
N GLN A 740 -21.37 18.28 35.05
CA GLN A 740 -21.76 19.63 34.65
C GLN A 740 -22.86 19.57 33.60
N SER A 741 -24.07 19.82 34.02
CA SER A 741 -25.31 19.66 33.25
C SER A 741 -25.47 20.58 32.02
N ASN A 742 -24.42 21.23 31.53
CA ASN A 742 -24.46 22.12 30.36
C ASN A 742 -23.29 21.97 29.37
N ILE A 743 -22.46 20.93 29.49
CA ILE A 743 -21.45 20.62 28.45
C ILE A 743 -21.79 19.26 27.87
N THR A 744 -22.83 19.25 27.06
CA THR A 744 -23.10 18.10 26.19
C THR A 744 -22.09 18.10 25.06
N HIS A 745 -21.31 17.01 24.98
CA HIS A 745 -20.57 16.55 23.81
C HIS A 745 -19.22 17.20 23.50
N PHE A 746 -18.21 16.97 24.35
CA PHE A 746 -16.85 16.85 23.87
C PHE A 746 -16.57 15.39 23.56
N ASN A 747 -17.19 14.88 22.51
CA ASN A 747 -16.80 13.63 21.88
C ASN A 747 -15.78 13.97 20.80
N TRP A 748 -14.59 13.36 20.82
CA TRP A 748 -13.58 13.52 19.77
C TRP A 748 -14.08 13.11 18.38
N SER A 749 -15.17 12.37 18.26
CA SER A 749 -15.92 12.16 17.03
C SER A 749 -16.47 13.46 16.41
N HIS A 750 -16.56 14.54 17.15
CA HIS A 750 -17.02 15.85 16.65
C HIS A 750 -15.96 16.67 15.90
N PHE A 751 -14.69 16.31 15.94
CA PHE A 751 -13.73 16.93 15.03
C PHE A 751 -14.02 16.63 13.55
N GLN A 752 -14.72 15.56 13.24
CA GLN A 752 -15.20 15.25 11.89
C GLN A 752 -16.55 15.92 11.52
N THR A 753 -17.22 16.56 12.46
CA THR A 753 -18.55 17.18 12.28
C THR A 753 -18.57 18.64 12.68
N LYS A 754 -17.43 19.29 12.90
CA LYS A 754 -17.43 20.72 13.19
C LYS A 754 -17.88 21.50 11.97
N ILE A 755 -18.94 22.26 12.14
CA ILE A 755 -19.43 23.21 11.17
C ILE A 755 -18.32 24.22 10.92
N VAL A 756 -17.87 24.32 9.68
CA VAL A 756 -16.95 25.37 9.25
C VAL A 756 -17.65 26.72 9.49
N LYS A 757 -17.00 27.61 10.23
CA LYS A 757 -17.52 28.94 10.51
C LYS A 757 -17.33 29.90 9.33
N GLN A 758 -16.14 29.80 8.73
CA GLN A 758 -15.76 30.63 7.58
C GLN A 758 -14.60 30.05 6.81
N TYR A 759 -14.40 30.52 5.60
CA TYR A 759 -13.24 30.22 4.77
C TYR A 759 -12.32 31.44 4.66
N ILE A 760 -11.01 31.20 4.68
CA ILE A 760 -9.98 32.18 4.35
C ILE A 760 -9.47 31.79 2.97
N ILE A 761 -9.75 32.57 1.95
CA ILE A 761 -9.30 32.36 0.57
C ILE A 761 -8.23 33.38 0.27
N ARG A 762 -7.07 32.95 -0.19
CA ARG A 762 -5.97 33.84 -0.57
C ARG A 762 -5.52 33.56 -1.99
N ILE A 763 -5.07 34.61 -2.65
CA ILE A 763 -4.63 34.59 -4.04
C ILE A 763 -3.28 35.28 -4.18
N SER A 764 -2.46 34.82 -5.12
CA SER A 764 -1.19 35.46 -5.49
C SER A 764 -0.88 35.23 -6.97
N GLY A 765 -0.04 36.07 -7.55
CA GLY A 765 0.60 35.84 -8.86
C GLY A 765 1.76 34.84 -8.78
N SER A 766 2.17 34.42 -7.58
CA SER A 766 3.25 33.46 -7.32
C SER A 766 2.77 32.29 -6.47
N ILE A 767 3.06 31.08 -6.90
CA ILE A 767 2.74 29.85 -6.17
C ILE A 767 3.51 29.79 -4.83
N LEU A 768 4.74 30.31 -4.80
CA LEU A 768 5.60 30.27 -3.63
C LEU A 768 5.06 31.15 -2.48
N ASP A 769 4.37 32.24 -2.82
CA ASP A 769 3.75 33.08 -1.80
C ASP A 769 2.65 32.33 -1.04
N LEU A 770 1.82 31.55 -1.74
CA LEU A 770 0.77 30.77 -1.10
C LEU A 770 1.32 29.53 -0.37
N ARG A 771 2.44 28.98 -0.83
CA ARG A 771 3.09 27.83 -0.19
C ARG A 771 3.84 28.23 1.10
N ASP A 772 4.69 29.27 1.00
CA ASP A 772 5.66 29.61 2.05
C ASP A 772 5.20 30.79 2.96
N LYS A 773 4.26 31.62 2.46
CA LYS A 773 3.83 32.87 3.11
C LYS A 773 2.33 33.09 2.94
N PHE A 774 1.54 32.06 3.13
CA PHE A 774 0.09 32.12 2.92
C PHE A 774 -0.57 33.32 3.59
N ASP A 775 -0.19 33.63 4.83
CA ASP A 775 -0.79 34.72 5.60
C ASP A 775 -0.46 36.11 5.07
N ASP A 776 0.60 36.26 4.27
CA ASP A 776 0.99 37.51 3.64
C ASP A 776 0.31 37.71 2.27
N ALA A 777 -0.28 36.66 1.68
CA ALA A 777 -0.91 36.75 0.37
C ALA A 777 -2.26 37.50 0.42
N LEU A 778 -2.70 38.01 -0.74
CA LEU A 778 -3.91 38.84 -0.85
C LEU A 778 -5.15 38.01 -0.45
N GLN A 779 -5.85 38.47 0.57
CA GLN A 779 -7.07 37.81 1.05
C GLN A 779 -8.28 38.24 0.22
N VAL A 780 -9.05 37.27 -0.23
CA VAL A 780 -10.34 37.50 -0.91
C VAL A 780 -11.41 37.76 0.15
N ASN A 781 -12.30 38.70 -0.13
CA ASN A 781 -13.45 38.93 0.75
C ASN A 781 -14.43 37.76 0.65
N THR A 782 -14.62 37.03 1.74
CA THR A 782 -15.49 35.87 1.84
C THR A 782 -16.70 36.08 2.75
N THR A 783 -17.07 37.35 3.04
CA THR A 783 -18.19 37.66 3.95
C THR A 783 -19.52 37.08 3.49
N ASP A 784 -19.72 36.97 2.18
CA ASP A 784 -20.95 36.44 1.56
C ASP A 784 -20.91 34.93 1.33
N LEU A 785 -19.80 34.25 1.68
CA LEU A 785 -19.66 32.81 1.58
C LEU A 785 -20.08 32.16 2.90
N LEU A 786 -21.32 31.67 2.92
CA LEU A 786 -21.83 30.85 4.04
C LEU A 786 -21.46 29.39 3.81
N PRO A 787 -20.68 28.77 4.74
CA PRO A 787 -20.33 27.38 4.61
C PRO A 787 -21.58 26.47 4.67
N ASN A 788 -21.64 25.49 3.75
CA ASN A 788 -22.67 24.46 3.73
C ASN A 788 -22.38 23.34 4.76
N GLU A 789 -23.28 22.35 4.82
CA GLU A 789 -23.07 21.18 5.67
C GLU A 789 -21.85 20.38 5.26
N ALA A 790 -21.24 19.68 6.22
CA ALA A 790 -20.07 18.84 5.99
C ALA A 790 -20.30 17.85 4.82
N ASN A 791 -19.28 17.67 3.98
CA ASN A 791 -19.30 16.87 2.74
C ASN A 791 -20.18 17.43 1.60
N SER A 792 -20.66 18.67 1.68
CA SER A 792 -21.32 19.34 0.59
C SER A 792 -20.33 20.11 -0.30
N LYS A 793 -20.75 20.33 -1.56
CA LYS A 793 -19.95 21.09 -2.53
C LYS A 793 -20.14 22.59 -2.31
N GLU A 794 -19.05 23.32 -2.09
CA GLU A 794 -19.03 24.79 -2.05
C GLU A 794 -18.79 25.38 -3.44
N THR A 795 -19.45 26.49 -3.74
CA THR A 795 -19.24 27.25 -4.97
C THR A 795 -19.19 28.73 -4.61
N PHE A 796 -18.07 29.39 -4.95
CA PHE A 796 -17.86 30.81 -4.69
C PHE A 796 -17.27 31.49 -5.93
N THR A 797 -17.85 32.64 -6.29
CA THR A 797 -17.39 33.44 -7.43
C THR A 797 -16.88 34.80 -6.94
N PHE A 798 -15.68 35.16 -7.29
CA PHE A 798 -15.09 36.43 -6.92
C PHE A 798 -14.33 37.06 -8.12
N LYS A 799 -14.16 38.37 -8.10
CA LYS A 799 -13.28 39.06 -9.01
C LYS A 799 -11.93 39.27 -8.34
N PRO A 800 -10.81 38.85 -8.90
CA PRO A 800 -9.50 39.15 -8.37
C PRO A 800 -9.23 40.67 -8.53
N GLY A 801 -9.55 41.42 -7.51
CA GLY A 801 -9.24 42.85 -7.46
C GLY A 801 -7.77 43.07 -7.06
N ASN A 802 -7.04 43.97 -7.73
CA ASN A 802 -5.69 44.45 -7.36
C ASN A 802 -4.50 43.49 -7.54
N ILE A 803 -4.60 42.40 -8.26
CA ILE A 803 -3.42 41.80 -8.86
C ILE A 803 -3.12 42.67 -10.07
N SER A 804 -1.97 43.38 -10.09
CA SER A 804 -1.57 44.21 -11.22
C SER A 804 -1.53 43.36 -12.48
N GLU A 805 -2.50 43.53 -13.36
CA GLU A 805 -2.69 42.74 -14.59
C GLU A 805 -1.50 42.88 -15.56
N GLU A 806 -0.61 43.82 -15.34
CA GLU A 806 0.49 44.10 -16.25
C GLU A 806 1.62 43.04 -16.21
N ASN A 807 1.73 42.21 -15.13
CA ASN A 807 2.82 41.23 -15.01
C ASN A 807 2.40 39.82 -14.59
N ALA A 808 1.16 39.57 -14.19
CA ALA A 808 0.74 38.23 -13.77
C ALA A 808 0.16 37.45 -14.94
N THR A 809 0.78 36.32 -15.26
CA THR A 809 0.29 35.39 -16.28
C THR A 809 -0.68 34.37 -15.70
N HIS A 810 -0.60 34.14 -14.41
CA HIS A 810 -1.44 33.18 -13.67
C HIS A 810 -1.89 33.77 -12.33
N ILE A 811 -3.01 33.28 -11.85
CA ILE A 811 -3.45 33.46 -10.46
C ILE A 811 -3.41 32.12 -9.78
N PHE A 812 -2.81 32.08 -8.61
CA PHE A 812 -2.81 30.93 -7.72
C PHE A 812 -3.78 31.19 -6.57
N ILE A 813 -4.52 30.16 -6.16
CA ILE A 813 -5.59 30.24 -5.17
C ILE A 813 -5.40 29.12 -4.14
N ALA A 814 -5.45 29.48 -2.85
CA ALA A 814 -5.46 28.48 -1.77
C ALA A 814 -6.46 28.87 -0.67
N ILE A 815 -6.92 27.89 0.09
CA ILE A 815 -8.02 28.05 1.05
C ILE A 815 -7.64 27.43 2.38
N GLN A 816 -8.05 28.08 3.48
CA GLN A 816 -8.12 27.51 4.82
C GLN A 816 -9.56 27.57 5.33
N SER A 817 -9.97 26.61 6.13
CA SER A 817 -11.22 26.66 6.88
C SER A 817 -10.99 27.05 8.33
N VAL A 818 -11.94 27.76 8.92
CA VAL A 818 -11.93 28.12 10.33
C VAL A 818 -13.18 27.54 10.99
N ASP A 819 -13.02 26.85 12.11
CA ASP A 819 -14.11 26.26 12.84
C ASP A 819 -14.75 27.23 13.86
N ASN A 820 -15.81 26.79 14.52
CA ASN A 820 -16.49 27.59 15.54
C ASN A 820 -15.63 27.92 16.79
N SER A 821 -14.52 27.18 16.98
CA SER A 821 -13.54 27.41 18.05
C SER A 821 -12.40 28.34 17.61
N SER A 822 -12.50 28.91 16.39
CA SER A 822 -11.47 29.76 15.77
C SER A 822 -10.14 29.02 15.46
N LEU A 823 -10.17 27.71 15.35
CA LEU A 823 -9.01 26.93 14.88
C LEU A 823 -9.00 26.90 13.35
N THR A 824 -7.83 27.09 12.76
CA THR A 824 -7.63 27.08 11.32
C THR A 824 -7.13 25.71 10.85
N SER A 825 -7.61 25.26 9.69
CA SER A 825 -7.05 24.07 9.01
C SER A 825 -5.66 24.37 8.43
N LYS A 826 -4.97 23.33 7.96
CA LYS A 826 -3.84 23.51 7.03
C LYS A 826 -4.34 24.16 5.73
N VAL A 827 -3.42 24.80 5.01
CA VAL A 827 -3.69 25.36 3.70
C VAL A 827 -4.05 24.20 2.73
N SER A 828 -5.06 24.44 1.87
CA SER A 828 -5.45 23.49 0.84
C SER A 828 -4.34 23.32 -0.23
N ASN A 829 -4.53 22.39 -1.17
CA ASN A 829 -3.78 22.41 -2.42
C ASN A 829 -3.99 23.74 -3.14
N ILE A 830 -2.97 24.19 -3.88
CA ILE A 830 -2.99 25.45 -4.60
C ILE A 830 -3.57 25.21 -6.02
N ALA A 831 -4.64 25.93 -6.35
CA ALA A 831 -5.21 25.91 -7.70
C ALA A 831 -4.58 27.01 -8.55
N GLN A 832 -4.40 26.76 -9.86
CA GLN A 832 -3.82 27.68 -10.83
C GLN A 832 -4.84 28.03 -11.91
N VAL A 833 -4.93 29.31 -12.25
CA VAL A 833 -5.76 29.83 -13.34
C VAL A 833 -4.90 30.69 -14.27
N ALA A 834 -4.85 30.34 -15.55
CA ALA A 834 -4.14 31.13 -16.56
C ALA A 834 -4.97 32.37 -16.99
N LEU A 835 -4.32 33.52 -17.06
CA LEU A 835 -4.93 34.78 -17.44
C LEU A 835 -4.73 35.13 -18.94
N PHE A 836 -4.23 34.19 -19.75
CA PHE A 836 -3.94 34.39 -21.16
C PHE A 836 -4.30 33.17 -22.01
N ILE A 837 -4.31 33.34 -23.32
CA ILE A 837 -4.46 32.21 -24.25
C ILE A 837 -3.05 31.76 -24.65
N PRO A 838 -2.64 30.52 -24.39
CA PRO A 838 -1.32 30.04 -24.73
C PRO A 838 -1.15 29.90 -26.23
N GLN A 839 0.08 30.16 -26.74
CA GLN A 839 0.45 29.97 -28.12
C GLN A 839 1.17 28.64 -28.30
N GLY A 840 0.89 27.93 -29.39
CA GLY A 840 1.62 26.73 -29.78
C GLY A 840 3.04 27.05 -30.26
N ASP A 841 3.89 26.01 -30.40
CA ASP A 841 5.23 26.10 -30.94
C ASP A 841 5.19 26.75 -32.31
N THR A 842 5.85 27.93 -32.45
CA THR A 842 6.25 28.45 -33.73
C THR A 842 7.58 27.78 -34.06
N ASP A 843 7.64 26.99 -35.14
CA ASP A 843 8.93 26.48 -35.63
C ASP A 843 9.85 27.68 -35.88
N GLU A 844 10.88 27.81 -35.07
CA GLU A 844 12.03 28.61 -35.47
C GLU A 844 12.71 27.86 -36.62
N ILE A 845 12.27 28.16 -37.82
CA ILE A 845 13.11 27.98 -39.01
C ILE A 845 14.22 29.01 -38.82
N HIS A 846 15.47 28.57 -38.68
CA HIS A 846 16.61 29.46 -38.82
C HIS A 846 16.44 30.26 -40.10
N PRO A 847 16.42 31.58 -40.06
CA PRO A 847 16.29 32.38 -41.27
C PRO A 847 17.55 32.19 -42.12
N ASN A 848 17.35 31.72 -43.31
CA ASN A 848 18.35 31.90 -44.37
C ASN A 848 18.59 33.45 -44.51
N PRO A 849 19.81 33.93 -44.53
CA PRO A 849 20.09 35.38 -44.51
C PRO A 849 20.02 36.02 -45.91
N ASP A 850 18.87 35.97 -46.53
CA ASP A 850 18.63 36.78 -47.77
C ASP A 850 17.12 36.86 -48.01
N GLU A 851 16.46 37.89 -47.48
CA GLU A 851 15.37 38.63 -48.13
C GLU A 851 14.85 39.74 -47.21
N ILE A 852 15.23 40.93 -47.54
CA ILE A 852 14.71 42.23 -47.05
C ILE A 852 13.43 42.56 -47.85
N HIS A 853 12.30 42.84 -47.16
CA HIS A 853 11.32 43.88 -47.49
C HIS A 853 10.08 43.89 -46.56
N PRO A 854 9.26 44.95 -46.53
CA PRO A 854 9.09 45.77 -45.33
C PRO A 854 7.66 45.65 -44.71
N ASN A 855 7.59 46.08 -43.48
CA ASN A 855 6.37 46.31 -42.66
C ASN A 855 5.30 47.14 -43.39
N PRO A 856 4.02 46.90 -43.18
CA PRO A 856 3.20 47.98 -42.61
C PRO A 856 2.29 47.48 -41.43
N ASN A 857 2.41 48.18 -40.33
CA ASN A 857 1.37 48.28 -39.33
C ASN A 857 0.04 48.75 -39.95
N PRO A 858 -1.08 48.26 -39.46
CA PRO A 858 -2.05 49.16 -38.85
C PRO A 858 -2.56 48.70 -37.52
N GLY A 859 -2.59 49.62 -36.59
CA GLY A 859 -3.19 49.50 -35.30
C GLY A 859 -4.68 49.14 -35.39
N ILE A 860 -5.08 48.24 -34.53
CA ILE A 860 -6.48 47.97 -34.19
C ILE A 860 -6.68 48.42 -32.76
N SER A 861 -7.63 49.36 -32.66
CA SER A 861 -8.08 49.98 -31.43
C SER A 861 -8.56 48.99 -30.40
N ILE A 862 -8.15 49.24 -29.18
CA ILE A 862 -8.67 48.65 -27.97
C ILE A 862 -10.12 49.12 -27.76
N SER A 863 -11.08 48.35 -28.24
CA SER A 863 -12.46 48.49 -27.79
C SER A 863 -13.29 47.31 -28.25
N SER A 864 -13.03 46.15 -27.65
CA SER A 864 -13.93 45.03 -27.46
C SER A 864 -13.23 44.01 -26.60
N LEU A 865 -12.80 44.38 -25.42
CA LEU A 865 -12.59 43.42 -24.35
C LEU A 865 -13.97 42.94 -23.97
N VAL A 866 -14.45 41.94 -24.66
CA VAL A 866 -15.48 41.05 -24.09
C VAL A 866 -14.81 40.47 -22.84
N LEU A 867 -15.10 41.07 -21.71
CA LEU A 867 -14.93 40.40 -20.41
C LEU A 867 -15.66 39.05 -20.51
N LEU A 868 -14.96 38.05 -20.94
CA LEU A 868 -15.26 36.71 -20.57
C LEU A 868 -15.13 36.72 -19.06
N VAL A 869 -16.27 36.94 -18.39
CA VAL A 869 -16.44 36.55 -16.99
C VAL A 869 -16.16 35.07 -17.01
N VAL A 870 -14.92 34.71 -16.87
CA VAL A 870 -14.55 33.39 -16.42
C VAL A 870 -15.10 33.33 -14.99
N GLY A 871 -16.33 32.93 -14.87
CA GLY A 871 -16.83 32.45 -13.59
C GLY A 871 -15.81 31.37 -13.19
N CYS A 872 -14.85 31.75 -12.36
CA CYS A 872 -14.07 30.77 -11.63
C CYS A 872 -15.07 30.00 -10.79
N VAL A 873 -15.69 28.97 -11.37
CA VAL A 873 -16.28 27.91 -10.62
C VAL A 873 -15.09 27.22 -9.97
N VAL A 874 -14.68 27.76 -8.84
CA VAL A 874 -13.79 27.04 -7.95
C VAL A 874 -14.63 25.86 -7.46
N LEU A 875 -14.51 24.75 -8.16
CA LEU A 875 -14.95 23.46 -7.71
C LEU A 875 -14.04 23.11 -6.53
N VAL A 876 -14.31 23.75 -5.40
CA VAL A 876 -13.73 23.33 -4.15
C VAL A 876 -14.45 22.04 -3.78
N SER A 877 -13.97 20.92 -4.33
CA SER A 877 -14.15 19.66 -3.65
C SER A 877 -13.36 19.81 -2.35
N ILE A 878 -14.01 20.38 -1.33
CA ILE A 878 -13.50 20.26 0.02
C ILE A 878 -13.63 18.78 0.36
N ILE A 879 -12.62 18.03 -0.06
CA ILE A 879 -12.28 16.87 0.70
C ILE A 879 -11.80 17.47 2.02
N LEU A 880 -12.73 17.61 2.95
CA LEU A 880 -12.39 17.78 4.35
C LEU A 880 -11.62 16.53 4.76
N SER A 881 -10.36 16.45 4.31
CA SER A 881 -9.37 15.74 5.08
C SER A 881 -9.31 16.52 6.38
N GLY A 882 -9.98 16.04 7.39
CA GLY A 882 -9.84 16.55 8.73
C GLY A 882 -8.39 16.37 9.17
N THR A 883 -7.55 17.33 8.80
CA THR A 883 -6.24 17.49 9.37
C THR A 883 -6.30 18.76 10.19
N ILE A 884 -6.61 18.59 11.43
CA ILE A 884 -6.09 19.45 12.49
C ILE A 884 -5.01 18.64 13.18
#